data_ffee5b52b1cf5ce406be4c9427fa3b6f
#
_entry.id   ffee5b52b1cf5ce406be4c9427fa3b6f
#
_cell.length_a   1.000
_cell.length_b   1.000
_cell.length_c   1.000
_cell.angle_alpha   90.00
_cell.angle_beta   90.00
_cell.angle_gamma   90.00
#
_symmetry.space_group_name_H-M   'P 1'
#
loop_
_entity.id
_entity.type
_entity.pdbx_description
1 polymer ?
#
loop_
_entity_poly.entity_id
_entity_poly.type
_entity_poly.pdbx_seq_one_letter_code
_entity_poly.pdbx_strand_id
1 'polypeptide(L)'
;MIAASVALGTAFALIAPSSALAGDATPAAASTGTTYYVSSTHGDDGNAGTDKGHPWKTLDKVNAIATDLKPGDSVLLERGSTFQDQYLHIKDTSGTADAPITIADYGEASAAKPVIAANGVKGSQWYQNYRAHVGNHQNKGTVSSTILLKDVSYITVKNLEITNDDPDVYDPIDTWKWTDTADSDGTKLDRSADRMDRTGVAGIAENGTTMSHVTLEGLNIHDVDGNIYNKHMANGGIYFMAHYARENKSAADKTWLQNHISRFDHITIKNNIVKDVDRWGIAVGYTAYLNFIDATWGDGSIDDDLIAKYGQTNVTIENNYVKGAGGDAITLMYCDRPVIQYNVGDSVSKHMNNIDYPHDREHGGRYGGWVAAGIWPWRCKDPIFQYNEMYNNLNSEHGNGDGQAWDADYGDGTLYQYNYSYGNSFASLMICNQYAINTTFRYNISQNDRRGVFDLPSNGPGNHIYNNTVYIGKDSAVLTDRSNSQAKFENNIFINAADTKKTETWNRGSQHGGQTYDNNMYVNYANRPASDSHAVEVADVATVLANAGHAPSAPKANGSVYGRSGSEFDGYKPVDGSPAINAGKVISDMNDYAVTNDFFGNTIKGTPDLGAVESNVLSVSGKVNAYETATVGGSKVVYVPFTAKNPTTVKQLRAGLTVGDGSVANVYRGGNKLAADAAIQADDVLRFEVEGTSNTPIEYTIAQKNAWNWVDEFKTDSQGPIWTSQ
;
A
#
# COMPACT_ATOMS: atom_id res chain seq x y z
N MET A 1 43.89 -6.58 -8.48
CA MET A 1 43.35 -5.41 -9.20
C MET A 1 42.02 -5.12 -8.56
N ILE A 2 41.98 -4.02 -7.86
CA ILE A 2 40.82 -3.59 -7.03
C ILE A 2 39.95 -2.77 -7.96
N ALA A 3 38.72 -3.21 -8.17
CA ALA A 3 37.69 -2.43 -8.86
C ALA A 3 36.82 -1.73 -7.79
N ALA A 4 36.85 -0.42 -7.82
CA ALA A 4 36.03 0.43 -6.97
C ALA A 4 34.63 0.60 -7.64
N SER A 5 33.60 0.14 -6.98
CA SER A 5 32.22 0.41 -7.35
C SER A 5 31.78 1.76 -6.76
N VAL A 6 31.41 2.67 -7.63
CA VAL A 6 30.80 3.96 -7.28
C VAL A 6 29.31 3.72 -7.09
N ALA A 7 28.84 3.85 -5.86
CA ALA A 7 27.42 3.88 -5.55
C ALA A 7 26.83 5.26 -5.90
N LEU A 8 25.95 5.33 -6.89
CA LEU A 8 25.10 6.49 -7.15
C LEU A 8 23.87 6.40 -6.24
N GLY A 9 23.89 7.11 -5.14
CA GLY A 9 22.71 7.29 -4.30
C GLY A 9 21.74 8.27 -4.95
N THR A 10 20.61 7.83 -5.44
CA THR A 10 19.47 8.68 -5.79
C THR A 10 18.59 8.88 -4.56
N ALA A 11 18.74 10.03 -3.94
CA ALA A 11 17.84 10.50 -2.88
C ALA A 11 16.50 10.90 -3.51
N PHE A 12 15.42 10.16 -3.21
CA PHE A 12 14.07 10.62 -3.48
C PHE A 12 13.68 11.64 -2.40
N ALA A 13 13.64 12.91 -2.79
CA ALA A 13 13.11 13.97 -1.96
C ALA A 13 11.58 13.94 -1.99
N LEU A 14 10.97 13.94 -0.81
CA LEU A 14 9.55 14.26 -0.64
C LEU A 14 9.27 15.65 -1.22
N ILE A 15 8.47 15.72 -2.28
CA ILE A 15 7.96 16.97 -2.81
C ILE A 15 6.75 17.38 -1.99
N ALA A 16 6.96 18.28 -1.02
CA ALA A 16 5.89 19.12 -0.50
C ALA A 16 5.46 20.10 -1.60
N PRO A 17 4.20 20.49 -1.71
CA PRO A 17 3.81 21.50 -2.70
C PRO A 17 4.42 22.85 -2.33
N SER A 18 5.52 23.20 -2.96
CA SER A 18 6.05 24.55 -2.93
C SER A 18 5.28 25.39 -3.93
N SER A 19 4.70 26.48 -3.47
CA SER A 19 4.24 27.58 -4.32
C SER A 19 5.46 28.14 -5.09
N ALA A 20 5.60 27.74 -6.34
CA ALA A 20 6.61 28.27 -7.23
C ALA A 20 6.20 29.66 -7.71
N LEU A 21 7.08 30.61 -7.50
CA LEU A 21 7.08 31.93 -8.14
C LEU A 21 7.12 31.75 -9.68
N ALA A 22 6.21 32.42 -10.36
CA ALA A 22 6.16 32.49 -11.81
C ALA A 22 7.45 33.06 -12.37
N GLY A 23 8.25 32.22 -13.00
CA GLY A 23 9.23 32.63 -13.98
C GLY A 23 8.58 32.58 -15.35
N ASP A 24 8.77 33.62 -16.16
CA ASP A 24 8.30 33.74 -17.52
C ASP A 24 8.76 32.54 -18.37
N ALA A 25 7.91 31.49 -18.42
CA ALA A 25 7.99 30.47 -19.44
C ALA A 25 7.14 30.97 -20.64
N THR A 26 7.76 31.10 -21.78
CA THR A 26 7.08 31.30 -23.06
C THR A 26 5.90 30.32 -23.11
N PRO A 27 4.66 30.78 -23.38
CA PRO A 27 3.53 29.87 -23.46
C PRO A 27 3.83 28.80 -24.52
N ALA A 28 3.81 27.54 -24.16
CA ALA A 28 3.76 26.45 -25.12
C ALA A 28 2.58 26.74 -26.05
N ALA A 29 2.79 26.61 -27.35
CA ALA A 29 1.75 26.83 -28.34
C ALA A 29 0.51 26.01 -27.92
N ALA A 30 -0.62 26.67 -27.78
CA ALA A 30 -1.87 26.01 -27.41
C ALA A 30 -2.12 24.86 -28.40
N SER A 31 -2.41 23.65 -27.86
CA SER A 31 -2.75 22.49 -28.65
C SER A 31 -3.88 22.90 -29.63
N THR A 32 -3.64 22.70 -30.91
CA THR A 32 -4.61 23.05 -31.99
C THR A 32 -5.66 21.95 -32.19
N GLY A 33 -5.88 21.10 -31.17
CA GLY A 33 -6.84 20.00 -31.24
C GLY A 33 -8.28 20.47 -31.34
N THR A 34 -9.11 19.65 -31.94
CA THR A 34 -10.55 19.89 -32.08
C THR A 34 -11.26 19.47 -30.80
N THR A 35 -12.21 20.29 -30.33
CA THR A 35 -13.09 19.88 -29.21
C THR A 35 -14.46 19.49 -29.80
N TYR A 36 -14.87 18.25 -29.46
CA TYR A 36 -16.18 17.72 -29.81
C TYR A 36 -17.06 17.73 -28.56
N TYR A 37 -18.27 18.23 -28.69
CA TYR A 37 -19.26 18.32 -27.62
C TYR A 37 -20.40 17.35 -27.86
N VAL A 38 -20.82 16.65 -26.83
CA VAL A 38 -21.91 15.67 -26.88
C VAL A 38 -22.88 15.92 -25.72
N SER A 39 -24.16 15.98 -26.04
CA SER A 39 -25.22 16.17 -25.08
C SER A 39 -26.43 15.31 -25.43
N SER A 40 -26.83 14.38 -24.58
CA SER A 40 -28.04 13.59 -24.82
C SER A 40 -29.34 14.41 -24.75
N THR A 41 -29.27 15.57 -24.07
CA THR A 41 -30.40 16.45 -23.79
C THR A 41 -30.57 17.56 -24.81
N HIS A 42 -29.47 18.18 -25.22
CA HIS A 42 -29.49 19.37 -26.08
C HIS A 42 -28.87 19.14 -27.46
N GLY A 43 -28.36 17.91 -27.70
CA GLY A 43 -27.64 17.61 -28.93
C GLY A 43 -28.54 17.19 -30.10
N ASP A 44 -27.95 17.28 -31.30
CA ASP A 44 -28.49 16.76 -32.54
C ASP A 44 -27.34 16.17 -33.36
N ASP A 45 -27.47 14.94 -33.84
CA ASP A 45 -26.42 14.26 -34.61
C ASP A 45 -26.26 14.84 -36.04
N GLY A 46 -27.14 15.73 -36.46
CA GLY A 46 -26.98 16.58 -37.65
C GLY A 46 -25.98 17.72 -37.46
N ASN A 47 -25.61 18.05 -36.23
CA ASN A 47 -24.66 19.11 -35.93
C ASN A 47 -23.22 18.68 -36.28
N ALA A 48 -22.33 19.67 -36.40
CA ALA A 48 -20.89 19.40 -36.53
C ALA A 48 -20.23 18.88 -35.23
N GLY A 49 -20.86 19.14 -34.08
CA GLY A 49 -20.36 18.74 -32.76
C GLY A 49 -19.17 19.54 -32.25
N THR A 50 -18.67 20.52 -32.99
CA THR A 50 -17.46 21.28 -32.61
C THR A 50 -17.77 22.62 -31.93
N ASP A 51 -19.03 22.89 -31.67
CA ASP A 51 -19.52 24.06 -30.96
C ASP A 51 -20.37 23.60 -29.74
N LYS A 52 -20.10 24.16 -28.60
CA LYS A 52 -20.84 23.88 -27.34
C LYS A 52 -22.35 24.17 -27.48
N GLY A 53 -22.74 25.11 -28.30
CA GLY A 53 -24.15 25.43 -28.59
C GLY A 53 -24.82 24.46 -29.55
N HIS A 54 -24.05 23.67 -30.29
CA HIS A 54 -24.51 22.72 -31.29
C HIS A 54 -23.83 21.35 -31.10
N PRO A 55 -24.00 20.69 -29.93
CA PRO A 55 -23.37 19.41 -29.66
C PRO A 55 -24.00 18.27 -30.47
N TRP A 56 -23.30 17.16 -30.59
CA TRP A 56 -23.87 15.88 -31.02
C TRP A 56 -24.81 15.33 -29.93
N LYS A 57 -25.73 14.49 -30.34
CA LYS A 57 -26.68 13.87 -29.42
C LYS A 57 -26.20 12.55 -28.87
N THR A 58 -25.53 11.75 -29.69
CA THR A 58 -25.18 10.37 -29.32
C THR A 58 -23.67 10.13 -29.38
N LEU A 59 -23.21 9.11 -28.64
CA LEU A 59 -21.84 8.63 -28.68
C LEU A 59 -21.49 7.90 -29.99
N ASP A 60 -22.49 7.52 -30.80
CA ASP A 60 -22.24 6.93 -32.11
C ASP A 60 -21.45 7.87 -33.02
N LYS A 61 -21.66 9.18 -32.88
CA LYS A 61 -20.89 10.21 -33.62
C LYS A 61 -19.43 10.17 -33.20
N VAL A 62 -19.13 9.98 -31.90
CA VAL A 62 -17.77 9.87 -31.40
C VAL A 62 -17.14 8.55 -31.85
N ASN A 63 -17.88 7.46 -31.76
CA ASN A 63 -17.41 6.13 -32.18
C ASN A 63 -17.09 6.12 -33.70
N ALA A 64 -17.83 6.89 -34.49
CA ALA A 64 -17.58 6.99 -35.93
C ALA A 64 -16.26 7.70 -36.28
N ILE A 65 -15.74 8.56 -35.41
CA ILE A 65 -14.46 9.27 -35.61
C ILE A 65 -13.36 8.77 -34.66
N ALA A 66 -13.60 7.71 -33.89
CA ALA A 66 -12.71 7.27 -32.81
C ALA A 66 -11.28 6.96 -33.28
N THR A 67 -11.11 6.48 -34.50
CA THR A 67 -9.79 6.22 -35.12
C THR A 67 -9.17 7.46 -35.79
N ASP A 68 -9.92 8.53 -35.93
CA ASP A 68 -9.51 9.77 -36.59
C ASP A 68 -9.14 10.88 -35.58
N LEU A 69 -9.34 10.65 -34.30
CA LEU A 69 -8.93 11.58 -33.25
C LEU A 69 -7.43 11.86 -33.36
N LYS A 70 -7.05 13.11 -33.15
CA LYS A 70 -5.66 13.58 -33.28
C LYS A 70 -5.12 14.08 -31.95
N PRO A 71 -3.78 14.20 -31.82
CA PRO A 71 -3.19 14.82 -30.64
C PRO A 71 -3.83 16.19 -30.34
N GLY A 72 -4.26 16.33 -29.06
CA GLY A 72 -4.91 17.53 -28.55
C GLY A 72 -6.43 17.56 -28.70
N ASP A 73 -7.04 16.61 -29.39
CA ASP A 73 -8.49 16.54 -29.51
C ASP A 73 -9.14 16.25 -28.13
N SER A 74 -10.34 16.79 -27.96
CA SER A 74 -11.13 16.58 -26.77
C SER A 74 -12.54 16.14 -27.12
N VAL A 75 -13.06 15.15 -26.41
CA VAL A 75 -14.47 14.74 -26.46
C VAL A 75 -15.09 15.09 -25.12
N LEU A 76 -15.99 16.03 -25.09
CA LEU A 76 -16.60 16.56 -23.89
C LEU A 76 -18.09 16.20 -23.83
N LEU A 77 -18.51 15.54 -22.76
CA LEU A 77 -19.89 15.14 -22.51
C LEU A 77 -20.57 16.12 -21.56
N GLU A 78 -21.78 16.54 -21.86
CA GLU A 78 -22.49 17.51 -21.01
C GLU A 78 -22.89 16.89 -19.69
N ARG A 79 -22.60 17.58 -18.59
CA ARG A 79 -23.08 17.22 -17.26
C ARG A 79 -24.61 17.21 -17.24
N GLY A 80 -25.18 16.23 -16.54
CA GLY A 80 -26.62 15.97 -16.52
C GLY A 80 -27.14 15.14 -17.69
N SER A 81 -26.28 14.81 -18.67
CA SER A 81 -26.63 13.88 -19.75
C SER A 81 -26.56 12.43 -19.30
N THR A 82 -27.45 11.59 -19.82
CA THR A 82 -27.39 10.14 -19.73
C THR A 82 -27.40 9.54 -21.13
N PHE A 83 -26.38 8.76 -21.45
CA PHE A 83 -26.22 8.04 -22.71
C PHE A 83 -26.61 6.57 -22.48
N GLN A 84 -27.92 6.33 -22.48
CA GLN A 84 -28.51 5.01 -22.23
C GLN A 84 -28.31 4.11 -23.43
N ASP A 85 -27.90 2.85 -23.19
CA ASP A 85 -27.61 1.84 -24.22
C ASP A 85 -26.56 2.30 -25.22
N GLN A 86 -25.58 3.07 -24.71
CA GLN A 86 -24.49 3.63 -25.50
C GLN A 86 -23.14 3.30 -24.85
N TYR A 87 -22.11 3.36 -25.64
CA TYR A 87 -20.74 3.01 -25.27
C TYR A 87 -19.74 3.94 -25.98
N LEU A 88 -18.49 3.90 -25.53
CA LEU A 88 -17.40 4.67 -26.12
C LEU A 88 -16.17 3.78 -26.34
N HIS A 89 -15.85 3.51 -27.60
CA HIS A 89 -14.72 2.68 -28.00
C HIS A 89 -13.69 3.48 -28.78
N ILE A 90 -12.57 3.80 -28.16
CA ILE A 90 -11.43 4.51 -28.75
C ILE A 90 -10.34 3.50 -29.10
N LYS A 91 -9.94 3.45 -30.34
CA LYS A 91 -9.03 2.41 -30.86
C LYS A 91 -8.02 3.03 -31.83
N ASP A 92 -6.82 2.46 -31.84
CA ASP A 92 -5.79 2.70 -32.85
C ASP A 92 -5.48 4.20 -33.07
N THR A 93 -5.58 5.00 -32.01
CA THR A 93 -5.27 6.43 -32.04
C THR A 93 -4.54 6.85 -30.79
N SER A 94 -3.77 7.94 -30.85
CA SER A 94 -2.99 8.41 -29.71
C SER A 94 -2.80 9.92 -29.74
N GLY A 95 -2.75 10.51 -28.55
CA GLY A 95 -2.22 11.85 -28.36
C GLY A 95 -0.70 11.88 -28.40
N THR A 96 -0.14 12.94 -27.87
CA THR A 96 1.29 13.09 -27.58
C THR A 96 1.47 13.66 -26.18
N ALA A 97 2.70 13.69 -25.67
CA ALA A 97 3.01 14.25 -24.36
C ALA A 97 2.55 15.70 -24.21
N ASP A 98 2.73 16.50 -25.27
CA ASP A 98 2.34 17.93 -25.29
C ASP A 98 0.88 18.16 -25.66
N ALA A 99 0.22 17.16 -26.25
CA ALA A 99 -1.14 17.25 -26.77
C ALA A 99 -1.90 15.91 -26.56
N PRO A 100 -2.22 15.53 -25.31
CA PRO A 100 -2.98 14.30 -25.05
C PRO A 100 -4.42 14.43 -25.57
N ILE A 101 -5.03 13.30 -25.93
CA ILE A 101 -6.46 13.22 -26.20
C ILE A 101 -7.20 13.23 -24.85
N THR A 102 -8.27 14.01 -24.74
CA THR A 102 -9.04 14.13 -23.51
C THR A 102 -10.50 13.72 -23.73
N ILE A 103 -11.00 12.82 -22.87
CA ILE A 103 -12.42 12.48 -22.79
C ILE A 103 -12.88 12.91 -21.41
N ALA A 104 -13.82 13.87 -21.34
CA ALA A 104 -14.20 14.49 -20.08
C ALA A 104 -15.62 15.04 -20.11
N ASP A 105 -16.00 15.67 -19.04
CA ASP A 105 -17.25 16.40 -18.88
C ASP A 105 -17.13 17.89 -19.24
N TYR A 106 -18.26 18.51 -19.49
CA TYR A 106 -18.41 19.97 -19.55
C TYR A 106 -19.76 20.39 -19.00
N GLY A 107 -19.93 21.66 -18.69
CA GLY A 107 -21.17 22.24 -18.18
C GLY A 107 -21.03 22.73 -16.73
N GLU A 108 -22.15 22.93 -16.07
CA GLU A 108 -22.19 23.45 -14.71
C GLU A 108 -21.63 22.45 -13.70
N ALA A 109 -20.66 22.86 -12.88
CA ALA A 109 -19.98 21.99 -11.93
C ALA A 109 -20.93 21.36 -10.89
N SER A 110 -22.05 22.00 -10.60
CA SER A 110 -23.09 21.51 -9.69
C SER A 110 -24.00 20.44 -10.29
N ALA A 111 -24.02 20.30 -11.63
CA ALA A 111 -24.78 19.25 -12.29
C ALA A 111 -24.09 17.89 -12.13
N ALA A 112 -24.87 16.80 -12.16
CA ALA A 112 -24.36 15.45 -12.07
C ALA A 112 -23.37 15.17 -13.20
N LYS A 113 -22.42 14.26 -12.98
CA LYS A 113 -21.52 13.77 -14.02
C LYS A 113 -22.33 13.19 -15.17
N PRO A 114 -21.85 13.27 -16.42
CA PRO A 114 -22.49 12.57 -17.52
C PRO A 114 -22.38 11.06 -17.33
N VAL A 115 -23.47 10.34 -17.56
CA VAL A 115 -23.57 8.89 -17.39
C VAL A 115 -23.45 8.21 -18.77
N ILE A 116 -22.57 7.21 -18.85
CA ILE A 116 -22.53 6.28 -20.00
C ILE A 116 -22.96 4.91 -19.47
N ALA A 117 -24.06 4.39 -19.99
CA ALA A 117 -24.65 3.10 -19.59
C ALA A 117 -24.71 2.17 -20.82
N ALA A 118 -23.79 1.20 -20.90
CA ALA A 118 -23.73 0.31 -22.06
C ALA A 118 -24.76 -0.81 -22.00
N ASN A 119 -25.08 -1.33 -20.81
CA ASN A 119 -26.05 -2.39 -20.57
C ASN A 119 -25.88 -3.63 -21.49
N GLY A 120 -24.65 -3.95 -21.85
CA GLY A 120 -24.33 -5.10 -22.69
C GLY A 120 -24.81 -5.02 -24.14
N VAL A 121 -25.22 -3.84 -24.64
CA VAL A 121 -25.71 -3.71 -26.02
C VAL A 121 -24.69 -4.22 -27.04
N LYS A 122 -25.20 -4.73 -28.18
CA LYS A 122 -24.37 -5.37 -29.19
C LYS A 122 -23.16 -4.52 -29.65
N GLY A 123 -23.32 -3.21 -29.75
CA GLY A 123 -22.25 -2.30 -30.16
C GLY A 123 -21.11 -2.18 -29.13
N SER A 124 -21.40 -2.40 -27.85
CA SER A 124 -20.41 -2.40 -26.78
C SER A 124 -19.60 -3.71 -26.70
N GLN A 125 -19.98 -4.70 -27.49
CA GLN A 125 -19.42 -6.03 -27.44
C GLN A 125 -18.21 -6.15 -28.36
N TRP A 126 -17.19 -6.84 -27.87
CA TRP A 126 -15.99 -7.21 -28.60
C TRP A 126 -15.56 -8.63 -28.22
N TYR A 127 -14.79 -9.29 -29.06
CA TYR A 127 -14.34 -10.65 -28.79
C TYR A 127 -12.92 -10.63 -28.20
N GLN A 128 -12.80 -11.08 -26.96
CA GLN A 128 -11.52 -11.34 -26.38
C GLN A 128 -10.98 -12.66 -26.92
N ASN A 129 -9.85 -12.62 -27.59
CA ASN A 129 -9.15 -13.80 -28.07
C ASN A 129 -7.82 -13.92 -27.34
N TYR A 130 -7.88 -14.42 -26.14
CA TYR A 130 -6.73 -14.49 -25.27
C TYR A 130 -6.48 -15.94 -24.88
N ARG A 131 -5.24 -16.38 -24.89
CA ARG A 131 -4.89 -17.72 -24.44
C ARG A 131 -4.27 -17.65 -23.05
N ALA A 132 -5.01 -18.04 -22.04
CA ALA A 132 -4.45 -18.36 -20.74
C ALA A 132 -3.87 -19.78 -20.78
N HIS A 133 -2.74 -19.94 -20.15
CA HIS A 133 -2.11 -21.27 -20.10
C HIS A 133 -2.65 -22.11 -18.95
N VAL A 134 -3.49 -21.59 -18.09
CA VAL A 134 -3.83 -22.26 -16.84
C VAL A 134 -5.31 -22.56 -16.68
N GLY A 135 -5.54 -23.81 -16.59
CA GLY A 135 -6.57 -24.48 -15.84
C GLY A 135 -7.96 -24.12 -16.30
N ASN A 136 -8.77 -23.63 -15.55
CA ASN A 136 -10.18 -23.79 -15.49
C ASN A 136 -10.97 -22.48 -15.65
N HIS A 137 -10.40 -21.42 -16.23
CA HIS A 137 -11.09 -20.16 -16.44
C HIS A 137 -11.26 -19.82 -17.91
N GLN A 138 -12.41 -19.26 -18.25
CA GLN A 138 -12.67 -18.79 -19.59
C GLN A 138 -11.69 -17.68 -19.93
N ASN A 139 -11.09 -17.75 -21.09
CA ASN A 139 -10.08 -16.82 -21.56
C ASN A 139 -10.35 -16.27 -22.96
N LYS A 140 -11.42 -16.76 -23.57
CA LYS A 140 -11.92 -16.32 -24.88
C LYS A 140 -13.43 -16.18 -24.82
N GLY A 141 -13.96 -15.18 -25.46
CA GLY A 141 -15.40 -14.97 -25.52
C GLY A 141 -15.77 -13.53 -25.79
N THR A 142 -17.06 -13.29 -25.78
CA THR A 142 -17.62 -11.96 -25.95
C THR A 142 -17.58 -11.19 -24.62
N VAL A 143 -17.04 -9.98 -24.66
CA VAL A 143 -17.01 -9.03 -23.55
C VAL A 143 -17.77 -7.79 -23.95
N SER A 144 -18.55 -7.20 -23.06
CA SER A 144 -19.10 -5.86 -23.20
C SER A 144 -18.24 -4.87 -22.41
N SER A 145 -17.88 -3.77 -23.01
CA SER A 145 -17.18 -2.66 -22.31
C SER A 145 -17.89 -1.34 -22.55
N THR A 146 -18.19 -0.61 -21.48
CA THR A 146 -18.80 0.71 -21.62
C THR A 146 -17.80 1.68 -22.21
N ILE A 147 -16.56 1.68 -21.71
CA ILE A 147 -15.43 2.35 -22.34
C ILE A 147 -14.39 1.31 -22.73
N LEU A 148 -14.00 1.28 -23.98
CA LEU A 148 -12.89 0.49 -24.49
C LEU A 148 -11.78 1.41 -25.00
N LEU A 149 -10.60 1.27 -24.43
CA LEU A 149 -9.36 1.90 -24.87
C LEU A 149 -8.46 0.81 -25.43
N LYS A 150 -8.32 0.74 -26.75
CA LYS A 150 -7.55 -0.34 -27.38
C LYS A 150 -6.42 0.22 -28.23
N ASP A 151 -5.20 -0.19 -27.93
CA ASP A 151 -3.98 0.21 -28.67
C ASP A 151 -3.85 1.75 -28.78
N VAL A 152 -4.08 2.45 -27.67
CA VAL A 152 -4.04 3.92 -27.56
C VAL A 152 -2.95 4.37 -26.60
N SER A 153 -2.47 5.61 -26.77
CA SER A 153 -1.51 6.23 -25.85
C SER A 153 -1.79 7.72 -25.70
N TYR A 154 -1.30 8.31 -24.61
CA TYR A 154 -1.51 9.73 -24.29
C TYR A 154 -2.99 10.12 -24.33
N ILE A 155 -3.79 9.39 -23.55
CA ILE A 155 -5.22 9.63 -23.42
C ILE A 155 -5.62 9.80 -21.95
N THR A 156 -6.48 10.76 -21.68
CA THR A 156 -7.06 10.97 -20.33
C THR A 156 -8.58 10.83 -20.40
N VAL A 157 -9.13 9.97 -19.55
CA VAL A 157 -10.58 9.83 -19.33
C VAL A 157 -10.90 10.29 -17.92
N LYS A 158 -11.78 11.26 -17.78
CA LYS A 158 -12.05 11.83 -16.45
C LYS A 158 -13.48 12.32 -16.25
N ASN A 159 -13.89 12.34 -14.97
CA ASN A 159 -15.14 12.96 -14.49
C ASN A 159 -16.42 12.39 -15.09
N LEU A 160 -16.46 11.12 -15.42
CA LEU A 160 -17.62 10.43 -15.97
C LEU A 160 -18.23 9.48 -14.94
N GLU A 161 -19.51 9.18 -15.09
CA GLU A 161 -20.20 8.09 -14.43
C GLU A 161 -20.41 6.97 -15.45
N ILE A 162 -20.13 5.72 -15.06
CA ILE A 162 -20.01 4.60 -16.00
C ILE A 162 -20.72 3.39 -15.37
N THR A 163 -21.66 2.80 -16.12
CA THR A 163 -22.33 1.56 -15.76
C THR A 163 -22.32 0.57 -16.93
N ASN A 164 -22.47 -0.71 -16.62
CA ASN A 164 -22.65 -1.77 -17.61
C ASN A 164 -23.53 -2.85 -16.99
N ASP A 165 -24.72 -2.43 -16.59
CA ASP A 165 -25.71 -3.18 -15.86
C ASP A 165 -26.29 -4.34 -16.72
N ASP A 166 -26.68 -5.43 -16.06
CA ASP A 166 -27.49 -6.48 -16.62
C ASP A 166 -28.92 -6.34 -16.11
N PRO A 167 -29.89 -5.96 -16.98
CA PRO A 167 -31.26 -5.81 -16.55
C PRO A 167 -31.91 -7.14 -16.16
N ASP A 168 -31.32 -8.25 -16.55
CA ASP A 168 -31.75 -9.55 -16.08
C ASP A 168 -31.22 -9.75 -14.66
N VAL A 169 -32.15 -9.83 -13.72
CA VAL A 169 -31.85 -10.01 -12.29
C VAL A 169 -30.80 -11.10 -12.11
N TYR A 170 -29.81 -10.83 -11.28
CA TYR A 170 -28.84 -11.81 -10.82
C TYR A 170 -29.55 -13.06 -10.33
N ASP A 171 -29.57 -14.08 -11.17
CA ASP A 171 -30.17 -15.36 -10.81
C ASP A 171 -29.27 -16.10 -9.83
N PRO A 172 -29.82 -16.61 -8.74
CA PRO A 172 -29.09 -17.50 -7.87
C PRO A 172 -28.46 -18.66 -8.67
N ILE A 173 -27.36 -19.10 -8.23
CA ILE A 173 -26.49 -20.10 -8.82
C ILE A 173 -27.16 -21.41 -9.29
N ASP A 174 -28.31 -21.76 -8.77
CA ASP A 174 -29.09 -22.91 -9.16
C ASP A 174 -29.60 -22.89 -10.63
N THR A 175 -29.53 -21.71 -11.24
CA THR A 175 -29.92 -21.51 -12.65
C THR A 175 -28.73 -21.49 -13.60
N TRP A 176 -27.51 -21.56 -13.09
CA TRP A 176 -26.29 -21.56 -13.90
C TRP A 176 -26.19 -22.86 -14.71
N LYS A 177 -26.17 -22.70 -16.01
CA LYS A 177 -25.94 -23.82 -16.92
C LYS A 177 -24.45 -23.92 -17.20
N TRP A 178 -23.87 -25.01 -16.79
CA TRP A 178 -22.52 -25.37 -17.10
C TRP A 178 -22.41 -25.87 -18.53
N THR A 179 -21.57 -25.27 -19.35
CA THR A 179 -21.29 -25.79 -20.69
C THR A 179 -19.92 -26.46 -20.69
N ASP A 180 -19.85 -27.72 -21.05
CA ASP A 180 -18.61 -28.49 -21.26
C ASP A 180 -18.05 -28.30 -22.68
N THR A 181 -18.35 -27.21 -23.35
CA THR A 181 -17.88 -26.96 -24.71
C THR A 181 -16.39 -26.65 -24.71
N ALA A 182 -15.64 -27.45 -25.46
CA ALA A 182 -14.26 -27.09 -25.80
C ALA A 182 -14.24 -26.09 -26.96
N ASP A 183 -13.35 -25.14 -26.93
CA ASP A 183 -13.05 -24.30 -28.08
C ASP A 183 -12.46 -25.15 -29.22
N SER A 184 -12.44 -24.59 -30.43
CA SER A 184 -11.93 -25.23 -31.64
C SER A 184 -10.50 -25.78 -31.55
N ASP A 185 -9.73 -25.29 -30.59
CA ASP A 185 -8.35 -25.74 -30.31
C ASP A 185 -8.30 -26.80 -29.18
N GLY A 186 -9.41 -27.26 -28.67
CA GLY A 186 -9.50 -28.22 -27.58
C GLY A 186 -9.31 -27.66 -26.20
N THR A 187 -9.18 -26.35 -26.05
CA THR A 187 -9.16 -25.67 -24.75
C THR A 187 -10.56 -25.79 -24.15
N LYS A 188 -10.66 -26.46 -23.00
CA LYS A 188 -11.92 -26.48 -22.28
C LYS A 188 -12.26 -25.04 -21.87
N LEU A 189 -13.37 -24.55 -22.42
CA LEU A 189 -13.94 -23.30 -21.95
C LEU A 189 -14.42 -23.54 -20.53
N ASP A 190 -13.94 -22.70 -19.64
CA ASP A 190 -14.45 -22.73 -18.30
C ASP A 190 -15.85 -22.15 -18.26
N ARG A 191 -16.68 -22.82 -17.71
CA ARG A 191 -18.06 -22.84 -17.47
C ARG A 191 -18.53 -21.62 -16.79
N SER A 192 -18.70 -20.65 -17.50
CA SER A 192 -19.50 -19.58 -17.04
C SER A 192 -20.95 -19.89 -17.32
N ALA A 193 -21.76 -19.50 -16.42
CA ALA A 193 -23.11 -19.18 -16.70
C ALA A 193 -23.19 -18.46 -18.05
N ASP A 194 -24.34 -18.55 -18.70
CA ASP A 194 -24.63 -17.80 -19.93
C ASP A 194 -24.51 -16.26 -19.77
N ARG A 195 -23.74 -15.81 -18.77
CA ARG A 195 -23.47 -14.40 -18.50
C ARG A 195 -22.27 -13.93 -19.30
N MET A 196 -22.46 -12.84 -19.98
CA MET A 196 -21.40 -12.13 -20.68
C MET A 196 -20.46 -11.44 -19.66
N ASP A 197 -19.16 -11.51 -19.91
CA ASP A 197 -18.20 -10.70 -19.18
C ASP A 197 -18.41 -9.23 -19.50
N ARG A 198 -18.29 -8.36 -18.48
CA ARG A 198 -18.53 -6.92 -18.63
C ARG A 198 -17.48 -6.09 -17.92
N THR A 199 -17.12 -4.96 -18.51
CA THR A 199 -16.25 -3.98 -17.86
C THR A 199 -16.87 -2.58 -17.90
N GLY A 200 -16.61 -1.78 -16.89
CA GLY A 200 -16.81 -0.33 -16.96
C GLY A 200 -15.80 0.29 -17.91
N VAL A 201 -14.51 0.11 -17.65
CA VAL A 201 -13.41 0.57 -18.52
C VAL A 201 -12.46 -0.60 -18.79
N ALA A 202 -12.27 -0.91 -20.08
CA ALA A 202 -11.27 -1.86 -20.54
C ALA A 202 -10.11 -1.13 -21.24
N GLY A 203 -8.86 -1.43 -20.84
CA GLY A 203 -7.64 -1.03 -21.54
C GLY A 203 -6.99 -2.26 -22.15
N ILE A 204 -6.89 -2.32 -23.48
CA ILE A 204 -6.43 -3.51 -24.22
C ILE A 204 -5.22 -3.15 -25.09
N ALA A 205 -4.09 -3.81 -24.83
CA ALA A 205 -2.92 -3.75 -25.67
C ALA A 205 -2.75 -5.07 -26.43
N GLU A 206 -2.66 -5.01 -27.75
CA GLU A 206 -2.57 -6.19 -28.62
C GLU A 206 -1.38 -6.12 -29.60
N ASN A 207 -0.96 -7.30 -30.06
CA ASN A 207 -0.09 -7.46 -31.24
C ASN A 207 1.23 -6.67 -31.24
N GLY A 208 1.84 -6.52 -30.07
CA GLY A 208 3.09 -5.83 -29.89
C GLY A 208 2.96 -4.33 -29.63
N THR A 209 1.76 -3.85 -29.36
CA THR A 209 1.53 -2.45 -28.98
C THR A 209 1.98 -2.22 -27.52
N THR A 210 2.74 -1.16 -27.29
CA THR A 210 2.90 -0.58 -25.95
C THR A 210 1.88 0.54 -25.79
N MET A 211 0.86 0.28 -24.99
CA MET A 211 -0.13 1.28 -24.63
C MET A 211 0.41 2.12 -23.46
N SER A 212 0.55 3.42 -23.66
CA SER A 212 1.25 4.25 -22.68
C SER A 212 0.58 5.58 -22.37
N HIS A 213 0.90 6.14 -21.20
CA HIS A 213 0.42 7.45 -20.75
C HIS A 213 -1.12 7.53 -20.78
N VAL A 214 -1.77 6.53 -20.18
CA VAL A 214 -3.22 6.51 -20.02
C VAL A 214 -3.56 6.91 -18.59
N THR A 215 -4.43 7.90 -18.46
CA THR A 215 -4.92 8.38 -17.17
C THR A 215 -6.42 8.17 -17.05
N LEU A 216 -6.86 7.49 -16.00
CA LEU A 216 -8.26 7.40 -15.56
C LEU A 216 -8.40 8.16 -14.25
N GLU A 217 -9.20 9.23 -14.25
CA GLU A 217 -9.29 10.13 -13.11
C GLU A 217 -10.73 10.56 -12.77
N GLY A 218 -11.11 10.47 -11.51
CA GLY A 218 -12.37 11.01 -11.04
C GLY A 218 -13.60 10.32 -11.64
N LEU A 219 -13.49 9.08 -12.05
CA LEU A 219 -14.59 8.27 -12.55
C LEU A 219 -15.45 7.75 -11.38
N ASN A 220 -16.75 7.61 -11.63
CA ASN A 220 -17.68 6.88 -10.79
C ASN A 220 -18.17 5.67 -11.57
N ILE A 221 -17.68 4.48 -11.24
CA ILE A 221 -17.96 3.23 -11.95
C ILE A 221 -18.78 2.35 -11.03
N HIS A 222 -19.95 1.92 -11.46
CA HIS A 222 -20.81 1.09 -10.64
C HIS A 222 -21.78 0.27 -11.48
N ASP A 223 -22.41 -0.72 -10.86
CA ASP A 223 -23.37 -1.59 -11.51
C ASP A 223 -22.79 -2.16 -12.82
N VAL A 224 -21.69 -2.92 -12.66
CA VAL A 224 -21.03 -3.62 -13.78
C VAL A 224 -21.22 -5.11 -13.54
N ASP A 225 -22.29 -5.66 -14.13
CA ASP A 225 -22.79 -7.00 -13.85
C ASP A 225 -22.32 -8.04 -14.87
N GLY A 226 -21.06 -8.39 -14.75
CA GLY A 226 -20.43 -9.40 -15.58
C GLY A 226 -20.52 -10.81 -14.97
N ASN A 227 -19.61 -11.65 -15.40
CA ASN A 227 -19.47 -13.00 -14.88
C ASN A 227 -18.57 -13.02 -13.65
N ILE A 228 -19.14 -13.12 -12.47
CA ILE A 228 -18.42 -13.14 -11.19
C ILE A 228 -17.33 -14.21 -11.11
N TYR A 229 -17.47 -15.30 -11.86
CA TYR A 229 -16.54 -16.41 -11.86
C TYR A 229 -15.22 -16.08 -12.56
N ASN A 230 -15.30 -15.37 -13.64
CA ASN A 230 -14.22 -15.35 -14.61
C ASN A 230 -13.16 -14.28 -14.29
N LYS A 231 -12.01 -14.70 -13.82
CA LYS A 231 -10.89 -13.79 -13.55
C LYS A 231 -9.90 -13.62 -14.71
N HIS A 232 -10.09 -14.33 -15.82
CA HIS A 232 -9.20 -14.27 -16.98
C HIS A 232 -9.80 -13.52 -18.19
N MET A 233 -11.04 -13.10 -18.08
CA MET A 233 -11.68 -12.21 -19.05
C MET A 233 -11.63 -10.77 -18.55
N ALA A 234 -11.75 -9.83 -19.47
CA ALA A 234 -11.93 -8.43 -19.13
C ALA A 234 -13.30 -8.27 -18.44
N ASN A 235 -13.30 -8.26 -17.12
CA ASN A 235 -14.49 -8.37 -16.28
C ASN A 235 -14.32 -7.56 -14.98
N GLY A 236 -15.17 -6.59 -14.74
CA GLY A 236 -15.15 -5.75 -13.54
C GLY A 236 -15.15 -4.25 -13.82
N GLY A 237 -14.80 -3.43 -12.83
CA GLY A 237 -14.84 -1.98 -12.93
C GLY A 237 -13.83 -1.42 -13.92
N ILE A 238 -12.54 -1.61 -13.64
CA ILE A 238 -11.44 -1.20 -14.51
C ILE A 238 -10.53 -2.40 -14.75
N TYR A 239 -10.28 -2.72 -16.01
CA TYR A 239 -9.45 -3.86 -16.36
C TYR A 239 -8.51 -3.58 -17.54
N PHE A 240 -7.21 -3.55 -17.26
CA PHE A 240 -6.17 -3.41 -18.27
C PHE A 240 -5.54 -4.76 -18.55
N MET A 241 -5.61 -5.22 -19.81
CA MET A 241 -5.10 -6.50 -20.23
C MET A 241 -4.24 -6.36 -21.48
N ALA A 242 -3.01 -6.85 -21.41
CA ALA A 242 -2.15 -7.00 -22.59
C ALA A 242 -2.29 -8.43 -23.10
N HIS A 243 -2.56 -8.61 -24.37
CA HIS A 243 -2.72 -9.93 -24.94
C HIS A 243 -2.16 -10.07 -26.36
N TYR A 244 -2.09 -11.30 -26.82
CA TYR A 244 -1.56 -11.65 -28.12
C TYR A 244 -2.51 -12.57 -28.86
N ALA A 245 -2.55 -12.41 -30.19
CA ALA A 245 -3.48 -13.16 -31.03
C ALA A 245 -2.97 -14.55 -31.49
N ARG A 246 -1.71 -14.89 -31.23
CA ARG A 246 -1.09 -16.12 -31.75
C ARG A 246 -1.04 -17.24 -30.73
N GLU A 247 -1.46 -18.44 -31.11
CA GLU A 247 -1.78 -19.54 -30.19
C GLU A 247 -0.75 -20.67 -30.10
N ASN A 248 0.43 -20.58 -30.67
CA ASN A 248 1.32 -21.74 -30.74
C ASN A 248 2.34 -21.85 -29.59
N LYS A 249 2.79 -23.09 -29.32
CA LYS A 249 3.69 -23.45 -28.20
C LYS A 249 5.11 -23.79 -28.64
N SER A 250 5.48 -23.55 -29.90
CA SER A 250 6.80 -23.91 -30.42
C SER A 250 7.90 -22.88 -30.06
N ALA A 251 9.16 -23.24 -30.20
CA ALA A 251 10.27 -22.31 -30.02
C ALA A 251 10.21 -21.10 -30.98
N ALA A 252 9.69 -21.33 -32.20
CA ALA A 252 9.47 -20.25 -33.16
C ALA A 252 8.42 -19.24 -32.69
N ASP A 253 7.42 -19.70 -31.94
CA ASP A 253 6.38 -18.84 -31.39
C ASP A 253 6.88 -18.06 -30.20
N LYS A 254 7.77 -18.60 -29.38
CA LYS A 254 8.46 -17.83 -28.33
C LYS A 254 9.22 -16.67 -28.92
N THR A 255 9.99 -16.88 -29.98
CA THR A 255 10.74 -15.82 -30.67
C THR A 255 9.80 -14.77 -31.25
N TRP A 256 8.69 -15.19 -31.85
CA TRP A 256 7.68 -14.27 -32.36
C TRP A 256 7.10 -13.42 -31.22
N LEU A 257 6.69 -14.04 -30.11
CA LEU A 257 6.17 -13.35 -28.93
C LEU A 257 7.16 -12.34 -28.38
N GLN A 258 8.43 -12.71 -28.21
CA GLN A 258 9.47 -11.80 -27.72
C GLN A 258 9.64 -10.53 -28.57
N ASN A 259 9.28 -10.59 -29.85
CA ASN A 259 9.31 -9.47 -30.77
C ASN A 259 7.95 -8.74 -30.92
N HIS A 260 6.89 -9.26 -30.31
CA HIS A 260 5.51 -8.73 -30.40
C HIS A 260 4.87 -8.64 -29.03
N ILE A 261 5.63 -8.20 -28.05
CA ILE A 261 5.13 -8.03 -26.68
C ILE A 261 4.17 -6.85 -26.60
N SER A 262 2.94 -7.12 -26.19
CA SER A 262 2.00 -6.08 -25.82
C SER A 262 2.15 -5.79 -24.32
N ARG A 263 2.19 -4.52 -23.95
CA ARG A 263 2.42 -4.11 -22.56
C ARG A 263 1.85 -2.74 -22.27
N PHE A 264 1.88 -2.36 -21.00
CA PHE A 264 1.52 -1.04 -20.54
C PHE A 264 2.73 -0.30 -19.99
N ASP A 265 2.73 1.02 -20.18
CA ASP A 265 3.74 1.91 -19.63
C ASP A 265 3.10 3.25 -19.22
N HIS A 266 3.42 3.80 -18.05
CA HIS A 266 2.81 5.03 -17.52
C HIS A 266 1.27 4.96 -17.47
N ILE A 267 0.72 4.01 -16.75
CA ILE A 267 -0.72 3.93 -16.46
C ILE A 267 -0.98 4.58 -15.11
N THR A 268 -1.88 5.56 -15.10
CA THR A 268 -2.30 6.25 -13.87
C THR A 268 -3.81 6.08 -13.66
N ILE A 269 -4.20 5.46 -12.55
CA ILE A 269 -5.60 5.28 -12.15
C ILE A 269 -5.78 5.97 -10.80
N LYS A 270 -6.49 7.11 -10.77
CA LYS A 270 -6.55 7.92 -9.56
C LYS A 270 -7.90 8.59 -9.30
N ASN A 271 -8.21 8.77 -8.03
CA ASN A 271 -9.40 9.49 -7.57
C ASN A 271 -10.72 8.89 -8.09
N ASN A 272 -10.74 7.58 -8.39
CA ASN A 272 -11.93 6.91 -8.90
C ASN A 272 -12.72 6.27 -7.76
N ILE A 273 -14.01 6.16 -7.95
CA ILE A 273 -14.94 5.39 -7.10
C ILE A 273 -15.44 4.22 -7.94
N VAL A 274 -15.18 3.00 -7.47
CA VAL A 274 -15.63 1.75 -8.10
C VAL A 274 -16.48 0.99 -7.10
N LYS A 275 -17.76 0.75 -7.43
CA LYS A 275 -18.71 0.14 -6.51
C LYS A 275 -19.56 -0.92 -7.20
N ASP A 276 -19.89 -1.97 -6.45
CA ASP A 276 -20.86 -2.97 -6.88
C ASP A 276 -20.58 -3.42 -8.32
N VAL A 277 -19.37 -3.96 -8.52
CA VAL A 277 -18.91 -4.50 -9.80
C VAL A 277 -18.57 -5.98 -9.64
N ASP A 278 -18.88 -6.78 -10.62
CA ASP A 278 -18.57 -8.18 -10.57
C ASP A 278 -17.10 -8.45 -10.89
N ARG A 279 -16.50 -9.35 -10.15
CA ARG A 279 -15.15 -9.87 -10.13
C ARG A 279 -14.08 -8.81 -9.73
N TRP A 280 -13.54 -8.01 -10.63
CA TRP A 280 -12.41 -7.11 -10.34
C TRP A 280 -12.89 -5.69 -10.04
N GLY A 281 -12.43 -5.10 -8.95
CA GLY A 281 -12.54 -3.66 -8.78
C GLY A 281 -11.66 -2.92 -9.79
N ILE A 282 -10.34 -3.04 -9.61
CA ILE A 282 -9.32 -2.51 -10.53
C ILE A 282 -8.26 -3.58 -10.75
N ALA A 283 -7.99 -3.94 -12.00
CA ALA A 283 -6.94 -4.87 -12.37
C ALA A 283 -6.09 -4.32 -13.50
N VAL A 284 -4.76 -4.42 -13.39
CA VAL A 284 -3.83 -3.93 -14.40
C VAL A 284 -2.78 -4.96 -14.74
N GLY A 285 -2.59 -5.19 -16.03
CA GLY A 285 -1.39 -5.82 -16.54
C GLY A 285 -1.47 -7.32 -16.78
N TYR A 286 -2.64 -7.92 -16.76
CA TYR A 286 -2.73 -9.36 -17.01
C TYR A 286 -2.13 -9.75 -18.36
N THR A 287 -1.04 -10.49 -18.34
CA THR A 287 -0.28 -10.90 -19.51
C THR A 287 0.20 -12.33 -19.39
N ALA A 288 -0.60 -13.29 -19.82
CA ALA A 288 -0.24 -14.69 -19.71
C ALA A 288 0.98 -15.11 -20.56
N TYR A 289 1.35 -14.32 -21.54
CA TYR A 289 2.48 -14.66 -22.40
C TYR A 289 3.84 -14.61 -21.69
N LEU A 290 4.01 -13.84 -20.62
CA LEU A 290 5.24 -13.87 -19.85
C LEU A 290 5.51 -15.27 -19.29
N ASN A 291 4.50 -15.97 -18.83
CA ASN A 291 4.61 -17.36 -18.44
C ASN A 291 5.04 -18.28 -19.60
N PHE A 292 4.59 -17.95 -20.80
CA PHE A 292 4.91 -18.74 -21.98
C PHE A 292 6.37 -18.51 -22.42
N ILE A 293 6.89 -17.30 -22.26
CA ILE A 293 8.28 -16.96 -22.54
C ILE A 293 9.22 -17.63 -21.54
N ASP A 294 8.86 -17.56 -20.26
CA ASP A 294 9.68 -18.09 -19.16
C ASP A 294 9.67 -19.63 -19.08
N ALA A 295 8.79 -20.32 -19.75
CA ALA A 295 8.65 -21.79 -19.74
C ALA A 295 8.32 -22.41 -18.35
N THR A 296 8.19 -21.61 -17.30
CA THR A 296 8.12 -22.05 -15.92
C THR A 296 6.83 -21.62 -15.24
N TRP A 297 5.74 -21.57 -15.97
CA TRP A 297 4.43 -21.35 -15.37
C TRP A 297 4.20 -22.27 -14.18
N GLY A 298 4.06 -21.69 -13.01
CA GLY A 298 3.81 -22.41 -11.78
C GLY A 298 5.05 -22.87 -11.02
N ASP A 299 6.24 -22.92 -11.63
CA ASP A 299 7.38 -23.63 -11.07
C ASP A 299 8.63 -22.77 -10.86
N GLY A 300 8.65 -21.48 -11.20
CA GLY A 300 9.84 -20.66 -11.13
C GLY A 300 9.68 -19.33 -10.43
N SER A 301 10.75 -18.85 -9.81
CA SER A 301 10.94 -17.44 -9.54
C SER A 301 10.76 -16.67 -10.85
N ILE A 302 10.15 -15.51 -10.78
CA ILE A 302 10.13 -14.62 -11.93
C ILE A 302 11.55 -14.15 -12.15
N ASP A 303 12.01 -14.26 -13.38
CA ASP A 303 13.24 -13.61 -13.81
C ASP A 303 12.99 -12.09 -13.79
N ASP A 304 13.68 -11.39 -12.91
CA ASP A 304 13.53 -9.94 -12.73
C ASP A 304 13.80 -9.19 -14.03
N ASP A 305 14.76 -9.65 -14.82
CA ASP A 305 15.09 -9.07 -16.14
C ASP A 305 13.92 -9.22 -17.12
N LEU A 306 13.14 -10.30 -17.03
CA LEU A 306 11.96 -10.49 -17.87
C LEU A 306 10.83 -9.57 -17.49
N ILE A 307 10.59 -9.34 -16.18
CA ILE A 307 9.56 -8.40 -15.74
C ILE A 307 9.94 -6.97 -16.13
N ALA A 308 11.17 -6.54 -15.89
CA ALA A 308 11.63 -5.21 -16.27
C ALA A 308 11.56 -4.99 -17.80
N LYS A 309 11.84 -6.02 -18.60
CA LYS A 309 11.87 -5.93 -20.05
C LYS A 309 10.51 -6.05 -20.71
N TYR A 310 9.66 -6.93 -20.23
CA TYR A 310 8.44 -7.34 -20.91
C TYR A 310 7.16 -7.06 -20.10
N GLY A 311 7.28 -6.81 -18.81
CA GLY A 311 6.15 -6.49 -17.93
C GLY A 311 5.66 -5.05 -18.08
N GLN A 312 4.74 -4.67 -17.22
CA GLN A 312 4.22 -3.32 -17.16
C GLN A 312 5.17 -2.42 -16.37
N THR A 313 5.34 -1.20 -16.81
CA THR A 313 6.24 -0.22 -16.17
C THR A 313 5.50 1.07 -15.82
N ASN A 314 5.98 1.79 -14.81
CA ASN A 314 5.45 3.09 -14.41
C ASN A 314 3.93 3.08 -14.13
N VAL A 315 3.44 2.04 -13.45
CA VAL A 315 2.03 1.91 -13.07
C VAL A 315 1.81 2.56 -11.70
N THR A 316 0.87 3.51 -11.64
CA THR A 316 0.46 4.17 -10.40
C THR A 316 -1.04 4.03 -10.20
N ILE A 317 -1.45 3.53 -9.03
CA ILE A 317 -2.87 3.44 -8.63
C ILE A 317 -3.01 4.15 -7.28
N GLU A 318 -3.72 5.27 -7.25
CA GLU A 318 -3.77 6.11 -6.05
C GLU A 318 -5.13 6.76 -5.78
N ASN A 319 -5.46 6.93 -4.51
CA ASN A 319 -6.68 7.60 -4.05
C ASN A 319 -7.97 7.01 -4.65
N ASN A 320 -8.03 5.71 -4.92
CA ASN A 320 -9.25 5.07 -5.40
C ASN A 320 -10.02 4.44 -4.24
N TYR A 321 -11.33 4.41 -4.37
CA TYR A 321 -12.23 3.71 -3.46
C TYR A 321 -12.91 2.56 -4.20
N VAL A 322 -12.67 1.34 -3.75
CA VAL A 322 -13.30 0.13 -4.28
C VAL A 322 -14.20 -0.48 -3.20
N LYS A 323 -15.49 -0.55 -3.48
CA LYS A 323 -16.47 -1.09 -2.56
C LYS A 323 -17.34 -2.16 -3.21
N GLY A 324 -17.54 -3.28 -2.50
CA GLY A 324 -18.49 -4.30 -2.92
C GLY A 324 -18.14 -4.97 -4.25
N ALA A 325 -16.85 -5.00 -4.62
CA ALA A 325 -16.43 -5.81 -5.76
C ALA A 325 -16.73 -7.30 -5.50
N GLY A 326 -17.20 -8.00 -6.51
CA GLY A 326 -17.51 -9.42 -6.41
C GLY A 326 -16.30 -10.27 -6.08
N GLY A 327 -15.12 -9.87 -6.54
CA GLY A 327 -13.82 -10.47 -6.23
C GLY A 327 -12.87 -9.46 -5.56
N ASP A 328 -11.72 -9.27 -6.16
CA ASP A 328 -10.61 -8.51 -5.62
C ASP A 328 -10.84 -6.99 -5.68
N ALA A 329 -10.25 -6.25 -4.74
CA ALA A 329 -10.31 -4.78 -4.79
C ALA A 329 -9.37 -4.22 -5.87
N ILE A 330 -8.06 -4.39 -5.69
CA ILE A 330 -7.04 -3.88 -6.62
C ILE A 330 -5.96 -4.94 -6.83
N THR A 331 -5.70 -5.28 -8.07
CA THR A 331 -4.69 -6.28 -8.41
C THR A 331 -3.77 -5.78 -9.53
N LEU A 332 -2.47 -6.00 -9.36
CA LEU A 332 -1.46 -5.74 -10.38
C LEU A 332 -0.77 -7.04 -10.78
N MET A 333 -0.46 -7.16 -12.06
CA MET A 333 0.12 -8.39 -12.60
C MET A 333 1.28 -8.07 -13.52
N TYR A 334 2.40 -8.76 -13.30
CA TYR A 334 3.63 -8.59 -14.10
C TYR A 334 4.12 -7.14 -14.22
N CYS A 335 4.06 -6.40 -13.12
CA CYS A 335 4.52 -5.01 -13.09
C CYS A 335 5.91 -4.91 -12.47
N ASP A 336 6.75 -4.04 -13.05
CA ASP A 336 8.04 -3.64 -12.50
C ASP A 336 7.86 -2.36 -11.69
N ARG A 337 8.14 -2.41 -10.39
CA ARG A 337 8.07 -1.32 -9.41
C ARG A 337 6.81 -0.45 -9.47
N PRO A 338 5.60 -1.05 -9.51
CA PRO A 338 4.37 -0.26 -9.46
C PRO A 338 4.19 0.37 -8.08
N VAL A 339 3.50 1.52 -8.03
CA VAL A 339 3.17 2.22 -6.77
C VAL A 339 1.66 2.25 -6.57
N ILE A 340 1.22 1.67 -5.45
CA ILE A 340 -0.19 1.59 -5.07
C ILE A 340 -0.36 2.25 -3.71
N GLN A 341 -1.02 3.41 -3.69
CA GLN A 341 -1.05 4.22 -2.47
C GLN A 341 -2.36 4.95 -2.26
N TYR A 342 -2.69 5.17 -0.99
CA TYR A 342 -3.88 5.92 -0.57
C TYR A 342 -5.21 5.35 -1.09
N ASN A 343 -5.26 4.07 -1.45
CA ASN A 343 -6.49 3.43 -1.89
C ASN A 343 -7.25 2.83 -0.71
N VAL A 344 -8.56 2.71 -0.87
CA VAL A 344 -9.44 2.07 0.10
C VAL A 344 -10.19 0.93 -0.56
N GLY A 345 -10.06 -0.27 0.02
CA GLY A 345 -10.91 -1.42 -0.29
C GLY A 345 -11.93 -1.66 0.82
N ASP A 346 -13.18 -1.89 0.48
CA ASP A 346 -14.28 -2.06 1.42
C ASP A 346 -15.24 -3.16 0.99
N SER A 347 -15.45 -4.14 1.84
CA SER A 347 -16.46 -5.19 1.66
C SER A 347 -16.38 -5.88 0.29
N VAL A 348 -15.17 -6.18 -0.15
CA VAL A 348 -14.90 -6.86 -1.42
C VAL A 348 -14.96 -8.39 -1.27
N SER A 349 -14.76 -9.12 -2.35
CA SER A 349 -14.97 -10.57 -2.43
C SER A 349 -16.42 -10.98 -2.11
N LYS A 350 -17.36 -10.09 -2.42
CA LYS A 350 -18.77 -10.20 -2.08
C LYS A 350 -19.40 -11.49 -2.63
N HIS A 351 -18.96 -11.95 -3.79
CA HIS A 351 -19.47 -13.13 -4.45
C HIS A 351 -18.54 -14.35 -4.39
N MET A 352 -17.36 -14.23 -3.80
CA MET A 352 -16.39 -15.32 -3.66
C MET A 352 -16.67 -16.20 -2.44
N ASN A 353 -17.84 -16.80 -2.37
CA ASN A 353 -18.29 -17.60 -1.25
C ASN A 353 -18.99 -18.89 -1.74
N ASN A 354 -19.24 -19.83 -0.82
CA ASN A 354 -19.85 -21.12 -1.16
C ASN A 354 -21.35 -21.04 -1.51
N ILE A 355 -21.99 -19.90 -1.32
CA ILE A 355 -23.41 -19.69 -1.60
C ILE A 355 -23.58 -19.26 -3.05
N ASP A 356 -22.87 -18.19 -3.45
CA ASP A 356 -22.91 -17.67 -4.81
C ASP A 356 -22.06 -18.53 -5.77
N TYR A 357 -21.20 -19.37 -5.19
CA TYR A 357 -20.24 -20.23 -5.86
C TYR A 357 -20.25 -21.64 -5.27
N PRO A 358 -21.28 -22.45 -5.50
CA PRO A 358 -21.26 -23.79 -5.00
C PRO A 358 -20.11 -24.56 -5.62
N HIS A 359 -19.46 -25.29 -4.77
CA HIS A 359 -18.48 -26.28 -5.14
C HIS A 359 -19.15 -27.29 -6.05
N ASP A 360 -18.84 -27.26 -7.32
CA ASP A 360 -19.31 -28.34 -8.23
C ASP A 360 -18.55 -29.63 -7.89
N ARG A 361 -19.08 -30.35 -6.91
CA ARG A 361 -18.57 -31.67 -6.51
C ARG A 361 -18.79 -32.73 -7.58
N GLU A 362 -19.78 -32.55 -8.46
CA GLU A 362 -20.12 -33.52 -9.49
C GLU A 362 -19.07 -33.53 -10.62
N HIS A 363 -18.42 -32.42 -10.89
CA HIS A 363 -17.40 -32.32 -11.93
C HIS A 363 -15.96 -32.28 -11.39
N GLY A 364 -15.73 -32.78 -10.19
CA GLY A 364 -14.40 -33.03 -9.65
C GLY A 364 -13.81 -31.89 -8.81
N GLY A 365 -14.62 -30.94 -8.38
CA GLY A 365 -14.23 -29.97 -7.34
C GLY A 365 -13.08 -29.04 -7.70
N ARG A 366 -12.85 -28.78 -8.98
CA ARG A 366 -11.65 -28.05 -9.47
C ARG A 366 -11.89 -26.60 -9.86
N TYR A 367 -12.99 -26.03 -9.45
CA TYR A 367 -13.32 -24.65 -9.85
C TYR A 367 -12.86 -23.66 -8.81
N GLY A 368 -11.65 -23.17 -9.00
CA GLY A 368 -10.99 -22.20 -8.14
C GLY A 368 -11.37 -20.75 -8.40
N GLY A 369 -12.67 -20.47 -8.59
CA GLY A 369 -13.12 -19.08 -8.80
C GLY A 369 -13.27 -18.27 -7.52
N TRP A 370 -13.32 -18.90 -6.39
CA TRP A 370 -13.58 -18.30 -5.08
C TRP A 370 -12.38 -17.67 -4.38
N VAL A 371 -11.22 -17.71 -4.98
CA VAL A 371 -10.03 -17.07 -4.43
C VAL A 371 -10.03 -15.60 -4.80
N ALA A 372 -9.95 -14.73 -3.79
CA ALA A 372 -9.85 -13.30 -3.94
C ALA A 372 -9.22 -12.66 -2.70
N ALA A 373 -8.45 -11.61 -2.91
CA ALA A 373 -7.80 -10.83 -1.87
C ALA A 373 -8.22 -9.35 -1.93
N GLY A 374 -7.72 -8.55 -1.02
CA GLY A 374 -7.97 -7.12 -1.01
C GLY A 374 -7.14 -6.38 -2.08
N ILE A 375 -5.98 -5.90 -1.70
CA ILE A 375 -5.09 -5.11 -2.57
C ILE A 375 -3.74 -5.84 -2.67
N TRP A 376 -3.37 -6.31 -3.87
CA TRP A 376 -2.28 -7.26 -3.98
C TRP A 376 -1.62 -7.33 -5.36
N PRO A 377 -0.34 -7.77 -5.45
CA PRO A 377 0.36 -8.02 -6.69
C PRO A 377 0.35 -9.51 -7.03
N TRP A 378 0.39 -9.82 -8.32
CA TRP A 378 0.73 -11.14 -8.81
C TRP A 378 1.90 -11.06 -9.78
N ARG A 379 2.98 -11.77 -9.49
CA ARG A 379 4.19 -11.80 -10.32
C ARG A 379 4.75 -10.40 -10.65
N CYS A 380 4.73 -9.52 -9.66
CA CYS A 380 5.36 -8.21 -9.77
C CYS A 380 6.78 -8.24 -9.19
N LYS A 381 7.62 -7.33 -9.68
CA LYS A 381 8.96 -7.07 -9.14
C LYS A 381 8.95 -5.76 -8.37
N ASP A 382 9.41 -5.80 -7.12
CA ASP A 382 9.53 -4.65 -6.21
C ASP A 382 8.27 -3.75 -6.15
N PRO A 383 7.05 -4.28 -6.07
CA PRO A 383 5.85 -3.46 -5.97
C PRO A 383 5.77 -2.79 -4.59
N ILE A 384 5.31 -1.53 -4.56
CA ILE A 384 5.15 -0.75 -3.34
C ILE A 384 3.67 -0.50 -3.06
N PHE A 385 3.20 -0.99 -1.91
CA PHE A 385 1.86 -0.75 -1.39
C PHE A 385 1.96 0.05 -0.11
N GLN A 386 1.50 1.30 -0.13
CA GLN A 386 1.64 2.17 1.04
C GLN A 386 0.43 3.06 1.28
N TYR A 387 0.17 3.36 2.56
CA TYR A 387 -0.93 4.22 3.00
C TYR A 387 -2.31 3.77 2.51
N ASN A 388 -2.47 2.50 2.11
CA ASN A 388 -3.76 1.95 1.75
C ASN A 388 -4.54 1.52 3.00
N GLU A 389 -5.85 1.39 2.84
CA GLU A 389 -6.75 0.88 3.87
C GLU A 389 -7.60 -0.25 3.29
N MET A 390 -7.76 -1.34 4.06
CA MET A 390 -8.57 -2.46 3.65
C MET A 390 -9.52 -2.90 4.76
N TYR A 391 -10.81 -2.86 4.47
CA TYR A 391 -11.87 -3.15 5.42
C TYR A 391 -12.73 -4.32 4.95
N ASN A 392 -12.99 -5.26 5.87
CA ASN A 392 -14.04 -6.26 5.74
C ASN A 392 -14.02 -7.03 4.41
N ASN A 393 -12.89 -7.59 4.01
CA ASN A 393 -12.87 -8.56 2.93
C ASN A 393 -13.71 -9.78 3.34
N LEU A 394 -14.69 -10.17 2.53
CA LEU A 394 -15.77 -11.09 2.94
C LEU A 394 -15.53 -12.56 2.57
N ASN A 395 -14.52 -12.89 1.76
CA ASN A 395 -14.38 -14.19 1.13
C ASN A 395 -14.50 -15.37 2.11
N SER A 396 -13.70 -15.38 3.17
CA SER A 396 -13.65 -16.54 4.05
C SER A 396 -14.82 -16.65 5.06
N GLU A 397 -15.72 -15.69 5.09
CA GLU A 397 -16.92 -15.78 5.96
C GLU A 397 -17.76 -17.00 5.62
N HIS A 398 -17.70 -17.47 4.40
CA HIS A 398 -18.43 -18.61 3.89
C HIS A 398 -17.59 -19.89 3.71
N GLY A 399 -16.40 -19.93 4.30
CA GLY A 399 -15.65 -21.18 4.47
C GLY A 399 -14.48 -21.42 3.52
N ASN A 400 -14.11 -20.47 2.68
CA ASN A 400 -12.96 -20.56 1.80
C ASN A 400 -11.68 -20.00 2.40
N GLY A 401 -10.55 -20.30 1.83
CA GLY A 401 -9.25 -20.05 2.43
C GLY A 401 -8.65 -18.68 2.16
N ASP A 402 -9.31 -17.79 1.43
CA ASP A 402 -8.85 -16.45 1.12
C ASP A 402 -9.76 -15.39 1.75
N GLY A 403 -9.42 -14.12 1.65
CA GLY A 403 -10.13 -13.02 2.31
C GLY A 403 -9.21 -12.12 3.09
N GLN A 404 -7.91 -12.19 2.78
CA GLN A 404 -6.88 -11.35 3.35
C GLN A 404 -6.94 -9.92 2.79
N ALA A 405 -6.42 -8.97 3.59
CA ALA A 405 -6.29 -7.59 3.13
C ALA A 405 -5.22 -7.46 2.05
N TRP A 406 -4.06 -8.06 2.31
CA TRP A 406 -2.85 -7.99 1.52
C TRP A 406 -2.39 -9.41 1.16
N ASP A 407 -1.90 -9.59 -0.07
CA ASP A 407 -1.39 -10.88 -0.53
C ASP A 407 -0.12 -10.66 -1.37
N ALA A 408 1.00 -11.16 -0.89
CA ALA A 408 2.21 -11.22 -1.70
C ALA A 408 2.19 -12.54 -2.46
N ASP A 409 1.80 -12.51 -3.75
CA ASP A 409 1.59 -13.72 -4.52
C ASP A 409 2.54 -13.81 -5.72
N TYR A 410 3.38 -14.84 -5.75
CA TYR A 410 4.36 -15.14 -6.81
C TYR A 410 5.34 -14.01 -7.15
N GLY A 411 5.49 -12.99 -6.33
CA GLY A 411 6.31 -11.81 -6.61
C GLY A 411 7.66 -11.82 -5.89
N ASP A 412 8.56 -10.95 -6.30
CA ASP A 412 9.83 -10.70 -5.62
C ASP A 412 9.90 -9.26 -5.13
N GLY A 413 10.28 -9.07 -3.87
CA GLY A 413 10.48 -7.75 -3.29
C GLY A 413 9.20 -6.98 -2.97
N THR A 414 8.06 -7.64 -2.78
CA THR A 414 6.81 -6.95 -2.42
C THR A 414 6.98 -6.18 -1.11
N LEU A 415 6.72 -4.88 -1.15
CA LEU A 415 6.76 -3.99 0.01
C LEU A 415 5.35 -3.53 0.39
N TYR A 416 4.90 -3.90 1.58
CA TYR A 416 3.72 -3.33 2.24
C TYR A 416 4.15 -2.46 3.41
N GLN A 417 3.86 -1.16 3.37
CA GLN A 417 4.21 -0.24 4.47
C GLN A 417 3.14 0.81 4.72
N TYR A 418 2.99 1.21 5.97
CA TYR A 418 2.06 2.27 6.41
C TYR A 418 0.60 2.00 6.06
N ASN A 419 0.23 0.75 5.82
CA ASN A 419 -1.12 0.36 5.51
C ASN A 419 -1.92 0.04 6.78
N TYR A 420 -3.23 0.12 6.66
CA TYR A 420 -4.17 -0.23 7.71
C TYR A 420 -5.14 -1.31 7.24
N SER A 421 -5.35 -2.33 8.04
CA SER A 421 -6.36 -3.37 7.79
C SER A 421 -7.27 -3.55 8.98
N TYR A 422 -8.57 -3.75 8.71
CA TYR A 422 -9.59 -3.96 9.72
C TYR A 422 -10.59 -5.02 9.34
N GLY A 423 -10.75 -6.02 10.21
CA GLY A 423 -11.89 -6.94 10.18
C GLY A 423 -11.97 -7.82 8.94
N ASN A 424 -10.88 -8.00 8.21
CA ASN A 424 -10.84 -8.87 7.04
C ASN A 424 -11.09 -10.33 7.47
N SER A 425 -11.83 -11.07 6.66
CA SER A 425 -12.41 -12.33 7.07
C SER A 425 -11.41 -13.47 7.23
N PHE A 426 -10.21 -13.34 6.67
CA PHE A 426 -9.19 -14.38 6.77
C PHE A 426 -7.90 -13.89 7.45
N ALA A 427 -7.14 -12.98 6.83
CA ALA A 427 -5.87 -12.50 7.36
C ALA A 427 -5.65 -11.01 7.06
N SER A 428 -4.67 -10.40 7.73
CA SER A 428 -4.10 -9.15 7.27
C SER A 428 -3.21 -9.41 6.05
N LEU A 429 -2.18 -10.24 6.21
CA LEU A 429 -1.22 -10.56 5.16
C LEU A 429 -1.20 -12.06 4.86
N MET A 430 -1.29 -12.41 3.56
CA MET A 430 -0.85 -13.72 3.05
C MET A 430 0.48 -13.53 2.30
N ILE A 431 1.39 -14.50 2.44
CA ILE A 431 2.54 -14.67 1.55
C ILE A 431 2.34 -16.00 0.85
N CYS A 432 1.82 -15.93 -0.36
CA CYS A 432 1.35 -17.09 -1.11
C CYS A 432 2.37 -17.57 -2.12
N ASN A 433 2.58 -18.87 -2.13
CA ASN A 433 3.49 -19.57 -3.01
C ASN A 433 5.00 -19.43 -2.67
N GLN A 434 5.73 -20.48 -2.98
CA GLN A 434 7.19 -20.58 -2.76
C GLN A 434 8.01 -19.55 -3.55
N TYR A 435 7.38 -18.84 -4.48
CA TYR A 435 7.98 -17.80 -5.31
C TYR A 435 7.62 -16.39 -4.87
N ALA A 436 6.82 -16.22 -3.82
CA ALA A 436 6.67 -14.98 -3.11
C ALA A 436 7.88 -14.82 -2.17
N ILE A 437 8.91 -14.17 -2.67
CA ILE A 437 10.21 -14.04 -2.00
C ILE A 437 10.52 -12.59 -1.67
N ASN A 438 11.37 -12.39 -0.66
CA ASN A 438 11.83 -11.08 -0.24
C ASN A 438 10.70 -10.09 0.10
N THR A 439 9.55 -10.60 0.56
CA THR A 439 8.43 -9.76 0.97
C THR A 439 8.77 -9.01 2.24
N THR A 440 8.58 -7.70 2.22
CA THR A 440 8.69 -6.83 3.40
C THR A 440 7.31 -6.32 3.82
N PHE A 441 6.95 -6.57 5.07
CA PHE A 441 5.73 -6.04 5.69
C PHE A 441 6.13 -5.23 6.93
N ARG A 442 6.02 -3.89 6.86
CA ARG A 442 6.57 -3.01 7.90
C ARG A 442 5.70 -1.79 8.18
N TYR A 443 5.73 -1.31 9.40
CA TYR A 443 5.02 -0.11 9.84
C TYR A 443 3.54 -0.11 9.45
N ASN A 444 2.90 -1.29 9.45
CA ASN A 444 1.47 -1.43 9.22
C ASN A 444 0.73 -1.61 10.55
N ILE A 445 -0.55 -1.28 10.56
CA ILE A 445 -1.47 -1.58 11.67
C ILE A 445 -2.53 -2.54 11.18
N SER A 446 -2.65 -3.69 11.86
CA SER A 446 -3.73 -4.67 11.67
C SER A 446 -4.62 -4.68 12.90
N GLN A 447 -5.91 -4.47 12.72
CA GLN A 447 -6.88 -4.48 13.80
C GLN A 447 -8.04 -5.44 13.51
N ASN A 448 -8.23 -6.43 14.36
CA ASN A 448 -9.34 -7.37 14.31
C ASN A 448 -9.46 -8.17 12.99
N ASP A 449 -8.37 -8.33 12.25
CA ASP A 449 -8.35 -9.28 11.14
C ASP A 449 -8.55 -10.71 11.69
N ARG A 450 -9.38 -11.49 11.00
CA ARG A 450 -9.92 -12.74 11.56
C ARG A 450 -9.09 -13.96 11.17
N ARG A 451 -9.33 -15.10 11.82
CA ARG A 451 -8.74 -16.43 11.60
C ARG A 451 -7.23 -16.52 11.72
N GLY A 452 -6.52 -15.44 11.68
CA GLY A 452 -5.08 -15.29 11.80
C GLY A 452 -4.66 -14.00 11.12
N VAL A 453 -3.62 -13.34 11.64
CA VAL A 453 -3.13 -12.09 11.05
C VAL A 453 -2.21 -12.37 9.88
N PHE A 454 -1.39 -13.40 10.01
CA PHE A 454 -0.44 -13.82 8.97
C PHE A 454 -0.76 -15.23 8.49
N ASP A 455 -0.95 -15.36 7.19
CA ASP A 455 -1.10 -16.63 6.49
C ASP A 455 0.15 -16.89 5.64
N LEU A 456 0.91 -17.89 6.01
CA LEU A 456 2.21 -18.20 5.41
C LEU A 456 2.21 -19.63 4.86
N PRO A 457 1.36 -19.96 3.87
CA PRO A 457 1.16 -21.34 3.43
C PRO A 457 2.36 -21.91 2.66
N SER A 458 3.24 -21.08 2.17
CA SER A 458 4.28 -21.46 1.22
C SER A 458 5.67 -20.95 1.64
N ASN A 459 6.69 -21.38 0.94
CA ASN A 459 8.06 -21.48 1.40
C ASN A 459 9.04 -20.52 0.72
N GLY A 460 8.59 -19.34 0.34
CA GLY A 460 9.48 -18.32 -0.21
C GLY A 460 10.50 -17.81 0.82
N PRO A 461 11.80 -17.71 0.48
CA PRO A 461 12.80 -17.13 1.36
C PRO A 461 12.74 -15.60 1.42
N GLY A 462 13.44 -15.03 2.40
CA GLY A 462 13.68 -13.59 2.47
C GLY A 462 12.50 -12.76 3.00
N ASN A 463 11.45 -13.39 3.51
CA ASN A 463 10.26 -12.69 4.01
C ASN A 463 10.52 -12.07 5.39
N HIS A 464 10.28 -10.77 5.52
CA HIS A 464 10.57 -9.98 6.71
C HIS A 464 9.38 -9.15 7.16
N ILE A 465 8.92 -9.38 8.38
CA ILE A 465 7.76 -8.73 8.99
C ILE A 465 8.25 -7.97 10.21
N TYR A 466 8.29 -6.65 10.14
CA TYR A 466 8.88 -5.88 11.23
C TYR A 466 8.23 -4.51 11.46
N ASN A 467 8.37 -4.00 12.69
CA ASN A 467 7.80 -2.73 13.10
C ASN A 467 6.32 -2.60 12.75
N ASN A 468 5.52 -3.65 12.96
CA ASN A 468 4.07 -3.59 12.82
C ASN A 468 3.39 -3.61 14.19
N THR A 469 2.19 -3.04 14.27
CA THR A 469 1.32 -3.16 15.43
C THR A 469 0.09 -3.99 15.09
N VAL A 470 -0.09 -5.09 15.80
CA VAL A 470 -1.12 -6.09 15.56
C VAL A 470 -2.03 -6.19 16.77
N TYR A 471 -3.29 -5.79 16.61
CA TYR A 471 -4.33 -5.89 17.59
C TYR A 471 -5.27 -7.05 17.26
N ILE A 472 -5.15 -8.14 18.01
CA ILE A 472 -5.83 -9.40 17.72
C ILE A 472 -7.14 -9.48 18.47
N GLY A 473 -8.24 -9.62 17.74
CA GLY A 473 -9.54 -9.89 18.32
C GLY A 473 -9.60 -11.23 19.04
N LYS A 474 -10.63 -11.42 19.85
CA LYS A 474 -10.80 -12.57 20.76
C LYS A 474 -10.62 -13.92 20.07
N ASP A 475 -11.11 -14.09 18.85
CA ASP A 475 -11.19 -15.35 18.14
C ASP A 475 -10.13 -15.50 17.02
N SER A 476 -9.17 -14.57 16.96
CA SER A 476 -8.09 -14.59 15.97
C SER A 476 -6.77 -15.14 16.58
N ALA A 477 -5.82 -15.46 15.72
CA ALA A 477 -4.47 -15.91 16.07
C ALA A 477 -3.43 -15.02 15.36
N VAL A 478 -2.17 -15.10 15.78
CA VAL A 478 -1.09 -14.42 15.03
C VAL A 478 -0.84 -15.12 13.71
N LEU A 479 -0.73 -16.45 13.75
CA LEU A 479 -0.52 -17.26 12.56
C LEU A 479 -1.76 -18.10 12.26
N THR A 480 -2.15 -18.17 10.99
CA THR A 480 -3.17 -19.12 10.56
C THR A 480 -2.68 -20.56 10.73
N ASP A 481 -3.57 -21.53 10.74
CA ASP A 481 -3.25 -22.95 10.82
C ASP A 481 -2.56 -23.51 9.55
N ARG A 482 -2.61 -22.77 8.46
CA ARG A 482 -1.88 -23.09 7.22
C ARG A 482 -0.42 -22.60 7.22
N SER A 483 -0.05 -21.71 8.13
CA SER A 483 1.28 -21.11 8.13
C SER A 483 2.38 -22.12 8.39
N ASN A 484 3.26 -22.35 7.42
CA ASN A 484 4.37 -23.29 7.53
C ASN A 484 5.69 -22.77 6.91
N SER A 485 5.70 -21.51 6.45
CA SER A 485 6.81 -20.88 5.75
C SER A 485 7.77 -20.15 6.65
N GLN A 486 8.97 -19.93 6.10
CA GLN A 486 9.94 -19.03 6.68
C GLN A 486 9.44 -17.59 6.67
N ALA A 487 9.50 -16.94 7.81
CA ALA A 487 9.37 -15.50 7.95
C ALA A 487 10.12 -15.04 9.19
N LYS A 488 10.71 -13.86 9.12
CA LYS A 488 11.40 -13.23 10.23
C LYS A 488 10.54 -12.12 10.80
N PHE A 489 10.25 -12.20 12.10
CA PHE A 489 9.45 -11.22 12.82
C PHE A 489 10.33 -10.43 13.78
N GLU A 490 10.42 -9.11 13.60
CA GLU A 490 11.29 -8.24 14.42
C GLU A 490 10.57 -6.94 14.80
N ASN A 491 10.83 -6.42 15.98
CA ASN A 491 10.30 -5.14 16.46
C ASN A 491 8.76 -4.99 16.39
N ASN A 492 7.99 -6.06 16.25
CA ASN A 492 6.53 -5.94 16.21
C ASN A 492 5.93 -5.84 17.61
N ILE A 493 4.74 -5.24 17.70
CA ILE A 493 3.88 -5.30 18.89
C ILE A 493 2.70 -6.23 18.58
N PHE A 494 2.60 -7.34 19.29
CA PHE A 494 1.46 -8.25 19.25
C PHE A 494 0.58 -8.03 20.48
N ILE A 495 -0.70 -7.70 20.28
CA ILE A 495 -1.66 -7.39 21.34
C ILE A 495 -2.80 -8.39 21.30
N ASN A 496 -2.97 -9.15 22.38
CA ASN A 496 -4.17 -9.94 22.61
C ASN A 496 -5.23 -9.09 23.31
N ALA A 497 -6.35 -8.84 22.63
CA ALA A 497 -7.44 -8.01 23.10
C ALA A 497 -8.40 -8.69 24.09
N ALA A 498 -8.20 -9.97 24.39
CA ALA A 498 -9.04 -10.69 25.34
C ALA A 498 -8.75 -10.27 26.79
N ASP A 499 -9.73 -10.43 27.67
CA ASP A 499 -9.62 -10.12 29.11
C ASP A 499 -8.61 -11.02 29.84
N THR A 500 -8.24 -12.14 29.25
CA THR A 500 -7.31 -13.10 29.83
C THR A 500 -6.12 -13.34 28.92
N LYS A 501 -5.00 -13.70 29.53
CA LYS A 501 -3.80 -14.08 28.77
C LYS A 501 -4.10 -15.25 27.83
N LYS A 502 -3.66 -15.11 26.59
CA LYS A 502 -3.80 -16.12 25.55
C LYS A 502 -2.51 -16.92 25.40
N THR A 503 -2.64 -18.21 25.26
CA THR A 503 -1.54 -19.06 24.76
C THR A 503 -1.61 -19.09 23.24
N GLU A 504 -0.54 -18.68 22.58
CA GLU A 504 -0.46 -18.59 21.12
C GLU A 504 0.47 -19.67 20.55
N THR A 505 0.21 -20.10 19.33
CA THR A 505 1.09 -20.98 18.56
C THR A 505 2.00 -20.14 17.67
N TRP A 506 3.15 -19.78 18.22
CA TRP A 506 4.10 -18.87 17.55
C TRP A 506 4.89 -19.46 16.40
N ASN A 507 4.96 -20.77 16.29
CA ASN A 507 5.65 -21.43 15.19
C ASN A 507 4.78 -22.56 14.67
N ARG A 508 4.52 -22.50 13.37
CA ARG A 508 3.75 -23.50 12.64
C ARG A 508 4.60 -24.03 11.50
N GLY A 509 4.76 -25.35 11.47
CA GLY A 509 5.45 -26.02 10.36
C GLY A 509 6.98 -26.07 10.49
N SER A 510 7.48 -27.27 10.51
CA SER A 510 8.94 -27.55 10.54
C SER A 510 9.53 -27.82 9.17
N GLN A 511 8.72 -27.89 8.11
CA GLN A 511 9.17 -28.36 6.82
C GLN A 511 10.15 -27.42 6.11
N HIS A 512 10.17 -26.14 6.49
CA HIS A 512 10.93 -25.11 5.80
C HIS A 512 11.60 -24.10 6.72
N GLY A 513 11.95 -24.50 7.93
CA GLY A 513 12.65 -23.64 8.89
C GLY A 513 11.73 -22.81 9.79
N GLY A 514 10.43 -22.72 9.48
CA GLY A 514 9.44 -22.04 10.32
C GLY A 514 9.66 -20.55 10.50
N GLN A 515 8.97 -19.98 11.47
CA GLN A 515 9.05 -18.55 11.78
C GLN A 515 10.13 -18.31 12.84
N THR A 516 10.88 -17.23 12.69
CA THR A 516 11.86 -16.75 13.65
C THR A 516 11.45 -15.40 14.21
N TYR A 517 11.77 -15.17 15.49
CA TYR A 517 11.36 -13.97 16.20
C TYR A 517 12.55 -13.37 16.94
N ASP A 518 12.66 -12.04 16.91
CA ASP A 518 13.66 -11.31 17.67
C ASP A 518 13.18 -9.88 18.00
N ASN A 519 13.30 -9.51 19.27
CA ASN A 519 13.00 -8.16 19.76
C ASN A 519 11.55 -7.71 19.54
N ASN A 520 10.57 -8.62 19.68
CA ASN A 520 9.15 -8.26 19.59
C ASN A 520 8.54 -8.01 20.99
N MET A 521 7.44 -7.29 21.03
CA MET A 521 6.63 -7.10 22.24
C MET A 521 5.39 -7.97 22.20
N TYR A 522 5.10 -8.60 23.33
CA TYR A 522 3.98 -9.52 23.54
C TYR A 522 3.09 -8.97 24.65
N VAL A 523 1.92 -8.44 24.30
CA VAL A 523 1.00 -7.84 25.26
C VAL A 523 -0.14 -8.80 25.55
N ASN A 524 -0.31 -9.14 26.84
CA ASN A 524 -1.36 -10.04 27.35
C ASN A 524 -1.30 -11.48 26.76
N TYR A 525 -0.10 -12.01 26.53
CA TYR A 525 0.11 -13.41 26.18
C TYR A 525 0.63 -14.23 27.37
N ALA A 526 0.28 -15.51 27.41
CA ALA A 526 0.76 -16.46 28.39
C ALA A 526 2.12 -17.08 28.04
N ASN A 527 2.50 -16.98 26.78
CA ASN A 527 3.76 -17.49 26.24
C ASN A 527 4.26 -16.60 25.10
N ARG A 528 5.52 -16.74 24.77
CA ARG A 528 6.20 -16.12 23.64
C ARG A 528 7.02 -17.14 22.86
N PRO A 529 7.49 -16.83 21.63
CA PRO A 529 8.43 -17.69 20.91
C PRO A 529 9.72 -17.90 21.71
N ALA A 530 10.17 -19.14 21.80
CA ALA A 530 11.43 -19.45 22.49
C ALA A 530 12.67 -18.86 21.75
N SER A 531 12.55 -18.59 20.45
CA SER A 531 13.60 -17.97 19.63
C SER A 531 13.79 -16.48 19.91
N ASP A 532 12.77 -15.79 20.47
CA ASP A 532 12.84 -14.36 20.75
C ASP A 532 13.57 -14.12 22.07
N SER A 533 14.90 -13.97 21.99
CA SER A 533 15.75 -13.76 23.16
C SER A 533 15.67 -12.34 23.73
N HIS A 534 15.17 -11.39 22.95
CA HIS A 534 15.03 -9.98 23.32
C HIS A 534 13.56 -9.57 23.49
N ALA A 535 12.67 -10.55 23.67
CA ALA A 535 11.24 -10.32 23.83
C ALA A 535 10.90 -9.37 25.00
N VAL A 536 9.97 -8.46 24.76
CA VAL A 536 9.38 -7.58 25.76
C VAL A 536 7.99 -8.11 26.10
N GLU A 537 7.78 -8.57 27.34
CA GLU A 537 6.49 -9.10 27.79
C GLU A 537 5.76 -8.07 28.65
N VAL A 538 4.51 -7.74 28.29
CA VAL A 538 3.69 -6.74 28.97
C VAL A 538 2.32 -7.35 29.30
N ALA A 539 1.82 -7.09 30.50
CA ALA A 539 0.52 -7.59 30.92
C ALA A 539 -0.65 -6.68 30.51
N ASP A 540 -0.43 -5.37 30.53
CA ASP A 540 -1.47 -4.37 30.34
C ASP A 540 -1.13 -3.45 29.16
N VAL A 541 -1.96 -3.47 28.12
CA VAL A 541 -1.81 -2.67 26.93
C VAL A 541 -1.86 -1.17 27.21
N ALA A 542 -2.56 -0.73 28.24
CA ALA A 542 -2.64 0.68 28.63
C ALA A 542 -1.29 1.28 29.07
N THR A 543 -0.32 0.43 29.42
CA THR A 543 1.05 0.87 29.70
C THR A 543 1.91 0.98 28.46
N VAL A 544 1.40 0.56 27.29
CA VAL A 544 2.11 0.56 26.01
C VAL A 544 1.54 1.61 25.06
N LEU A 545 0.24 1.55 24.80
CA LEU A 545 -0.45 2.37 23.79
C LEU A 545 -1.60 3.15 24.42
N ALA A 546 -1.90 4.33 23.86
CA ALA A 546 -2.88 5.26 24.40
C ALA A 546 -4.30 4.67 24.50
N ASN A 547 -4.74 3.97 23.47
CA ASN A 547 -6.07 3.33 23.43
C ASN A 547 -6.16 2.27 22.34
N ALA A 548 -5.34 1.21 22.43
CA ALA A 548 -5.27 0.15 21.42
C ALA A 548 -6.66 -0.43 21.12
N GLY A 549 -6.94 -0.68 19.84
CA GLY A 549 -8.25 -1.11 19.35
C GLY A 549 -9.18 0.05 18.94
N HIS A 550 -8.81 1.29 19.24
CA HIS A 550 -9.52 2.48 18.77
C HIS A 550 -8.87 3.06 17.52
N ALA A 551 -9.22 2.50 16.38
CA ALA A 551 -8.93 2.99 15.05
C ALA A 551 -10.19 2.81 14.17
N PRO A 552 -10.22 3.36 12.96
CA PRO A 552 -11.40 3.25 12.10
C PRO A 552 -11.85 1.81 11.87
N SER A 553 -13.11 1.52 12.13
CA SER A 553 -13.75 0.23 11.86
C SER A 553 -14.53 0.19 10.54
N ALA A 554 -14.54 1.29 9.83
CA ALA A 554 -15.16 1.46 8.51
C ALA A 554 -14.45 2.57 7.74
N PRO A 555 -14.48 2.55 6.41
CA PRO A 555 -13.91 3.62 5.60
C PRO A 555 -14.67 4.94 5.77
N LYS A 556 -14.06 6.05 5.39
CA LYS A 556 -14.76 7.33 5.29
C LYS A 556 -15.88 7.25 4.24
N ALA A 557 -16.96 7.98 4.48
CA ALA A 557 -18.12 7.98 3.60
C ALA A 557 -17.79 8.40 2.15
N ASN A 558 -16.78 9.25 1.97
CA ASN A 558 -16.27 9.66 0.65
C ASN A 558 -15.24 8.71 0.05
N GLY A 559 -14.89 7.62 0.74
CA GLY A 559 -13.93 6.63 0.28
C GLY A 559 -12.46 7.07 0.30
N SER A 560 -12.12 8.24 0.85
CA SER A 560 -10.71 8.61 1.03
C SER A 560 -10.12 7.92 2.24
N VAL A 561 -8.80 7.68 2.23
CA VAL A 561 -8.09 7.20 3.40
C VAL A 561 -8.21 8.16 4.58
N TYR A 562 -8.09 7.64 5.78
CA TYR A 562 -7.93 8.49 6.96
C TYR A 562 -6.56 9.16 6.95
N GLY A 563 -6.52 10.45 7.28
CA GLY A 563 -5.28 11.20 7.36
C GLY A 563 -4.38 10.67 8.47
N ARG A 564 -3.14 10.38 8.14
CA ARG A 564 -2.17 9.90 9.16
C ARG A 564 -1.81 10.96 10.20
N SER A 565 -2.03 12.22 9.90
CA SER A 565 -1.88 13.33 10.87
C SER A 565 -3.14 13.61 11.71
N GLY A 566 -4.25 12.90 11.44
CA GLY A 566 -5.49 12.99 12.21
C GLY A 566 -5.43 12.24 13.54
N SER A 567 -6.52 12.30 14.30
CA SER A 567 -6.66 11.63 15.61
C SER A 567 -7.21 10.21 15.51
N GLU A 568 -7.57 9.74 14.32
CA GLU A 568 -8.29 8.49 14.12
C GLU A 568 -7.47 7.25 14.51
N PHE A 569 -6.16 7.36 14.47
CA PHE A 569 -5.24 6.30 14.87
C PHE A 569 -4.51 6.58 16.19
N ASP A 570 -4.87 7.64 16.92
CA ASP A 570 -4.19 8.05 18.15
C ASP A 570 -4.18 6.95 19.22
N GLY A 571 -5.11 6.02 19.15
CA GLY A 571 -5.12 4.84 20.00
C GLY A 571 -3.87 3.97 19.94
N TYR A 572 -3.15 4.04 18.83
CA TYR A 572 -1.92 3.26 18.59
C TYR A 572 -0.63 4.03 18.88
N LYS A 573 -0.72 5.26 19.36
CA LYS A 573 0.45 6.01 19.81
C LYS A 573 0.97 5.46 21.14
N PRO A 574 2.29 5.29 21.29
CA PRO A 574 2.89 4.94 22.56
C PRO A 574 2.52 5.96 23.66
N VAL A 575 2.22 5.49 24.87
CA VAL A 575 2.04 6.37 26.03
C VAL A 575 3.38 6.84 26.57
N ASP A 576 3.38 7.94 27.32
CA ASP A 576 4.59 8.43 27.99
C ASP A 576 5.17 7.33 28.90
N GLY A 577 6.46 7.04 28.70
CA GLY A 577 7.15 5.97 29.43
C GLY A 577 6.80 4.55 28.98
N SER A 578 6.15 4.40 27.83
CA SER A 578 5.88 3.10 27.24
C SER A 578 7.17 2.27 27.08
N PRO A 579 7.14 0.99 27.43
CA PRO A 579 8.28 0.09 27.20
C PRO A 579 8.59 -0.16 25.71
N ALA A 580 7.74 0.33 24.80
CA ALA A 580 8.00 0.28 23.36
C ALA A 580 8.99 1.36 22.88
N ILE A 581 9.10 2.47 23.63
CA ILE A 581 9.88 3.64 23.23
C ILE A 581 11.38 3.34 23.23
N ASN A 582 12.05 3.55 22.09
CA ASN A 582 13.47 3.29 21.87
C ASN A 582 13.89 1.84 22.22
N ALA A 583 12.98 0.90 22.13
CA ALA A 583 13.22 -0.51 22.47
C ALA A 583 13.40 -1.39 21.23
N GLY A 584 13.22 -0.85 20.04
CA GLY A 584 13.49 -1.52 18.78
C GLY A 584 14.98 -1.66 18.49
N LYS A 585 15.34 -2.47 17.54
CA LYS A 585 16.68 -2.52 16.97
C LYS A 585 16.68 -1.94 15.57
N VAL A 586 17.80 -1.36 15.15
CA VAL A 586 17.97 -0.92 13.76
C VAL A 586 17.98 -2.16 12.87
N ILE A 587 17.08 -2.20 11.90
CA ILE A 587 16.95 -3.30 10.94
C ILE A 587 17.48 -2.83 9.60
N SER A 588 18.41 -3.60 9.04
CA SER A 588 18.82 -3.41 7.65
C SER A 588 17.69 -3.93 6.76
N ASP A 589 17.17 -3.08 5.90
CA ASP A 589 16.13 -3.44 4.97
C ASP A 589 16.67 -4.47 3.96
N MET A 590 15.96 -5.55 3.79
CA MET A 590 16.37 -6.62 2.89
C MET A 590 16.18 -6.25 1.40
N ASN A 591 15.37 -5.21 1.11
CA ASN A 591 15.03 -4.77 -0.25
C ASN A 591 15.64 -3.40 -0.60
N ASP A 592 16.68 -2.98 0.09
CA ASP A 592 17.36 -1.69 -0.11
C ASP A 592 16.45 -0.43 0.02
N TYR A 593 15.24 -0.59 0.53
CA TYR A 593 14.34 0.53 0.81
C TYR A 593 14.64 1.12 2.19
N ALA A 594 15.28 2.26 2.23
CA ALA A 594 15.54 2.96 3.48
C ALA A 594 14.23 3.25 4.23
N VAL A 595 14.19 2.90 5.51
CA VAL A 595 13.09 3.29 6.40
C VAL A 595 13.40 4.66 6.96
N THR A 596 12.59 5.64 6.65
CA THR A 596 12.78 7.01 7.12
C THR A 596 11.66 7.48 8.04
N ASN A 597 10.48 6.89 7.92
CA ASN A 597 9.28 7.34 8.61
C ASN A 597 8.50 6.17 9.21
N ASP A 598 7.67 6.47 10.20
CA ASP A 598 6.70 5.57 10.80
C ASP A 598 5.33 5.62 10.09
N PHE A 599 4.33 4.91 10.65
CA PHE A 599 2.95 4.91 10.16
C PHE A 599 2.32 6.31 10.07
N PHE A 600 2.66 7.23 10.96
CA PHE A 600 2.15 8.61 10.97
C PHE A 600 2.95 9.57 10.09
N GLY A 601 4.05 9.11 9.50
CA GLY A 601 4.98 9.94 8.73
C GLY A 601 6.01 10.66 9.62
N ASN A 602 6.12 10.31 10.90
CA ASN A 602 7.17 10.84 11.76
C ASN A 602 8.52 10.27 11.36
N THR A 603 9.52 11.12 11.32
CA THR A 603 10.88 10.66 11.01
C THR A 603 11.44 9.81 12.14
N ILE A 604 11.91 8.62 11.80
CA ILE A 604 12.61 7.72 12.71
C ILE A 604 13.97 8.32 13.05
N LYS A 605 14.24 8.50 14.33
CA LYS A 605 15.49 9.09 14.83
C LYS A 605 16.09 8.20 15.93
N GLY A 606 17.35 7.81 15.75
CA GLY A 606 18.06 6.99 16.74
C GLY A 606 17.59 5.54 16.74
N THR A 607 17.45 4.98 17.92
CA THR A 607 16.89 3.63 18.11
C THR A 607 15.38 3.66 17.85
N PRO A 608 14.85 2.86 16.91
CA PRO A 608 13.42 2.86 16.62
C PRO A 608 12.60 2.38 17.81
N ASP A 609 11.33 2.76 17.84
CA ASP A 609 10.37 2.19 18.76
C ASP A 609 9.96 0.76 18.33
N LEU A 610 9.37 0.00 19.21
CA LEU A 610 8.66 -1.21 18.83
C LEU A 610 7.29 -0.85 18.23
N GLY A 611 6.87 -1.62 17.22
CA GLY A 611 5.60 -1.40 16.55
C GLY A 611 5.65 -0.41 15.38
N ALA A 612 4.45 -0.01 14.94
CA ALA A 612 4.28 0.79 13.72
C ALA A 612 4.45 2.31 13.91
N VAL A 613 4.60 2.76 15.16
CA VAL A 613 4.54 4.19 15.50
C VAL A 613 5.75 4.58 16.32
N GLU A 614 6.45 5.58 15.84
CA GLU A 614 7.50 6.25 16.58
C GLU A 614 6.88 7.27 17.53
N SER A 615 7.24 7.16 18.80
CA SER A 615 6.99 8.24 19.73
C SER A 615 7.88 9.41 19.32
N ASN A 616 7.32 10.58 19.09
CA ASN A 616 8.13 11.80 19.02
C ASN A 616 8.70 12.17 20.41
N VAL A 617 8.47 11.34 21.41
CA VAL A 617 9.04 11.43 22.73
C VAL A 617 10.40 10.73 22.69
N LEU A 618 11.37 11.38 22.09
CA LEU A 618 12.76 11.07 22.39
C LEU A 618 12.88 11.19 23.90
N SER A 619 13.09 10.07 24.60
CA SER A 619 13.23 10.11 26.05
C SER A 619 14.47 10.97 26.34
N VAL A 620 14.27 12.00 27.16
CA VAL A 620 15.39 12.80 27.63
C VAL A 620 16.32 11.87 28.38
N SER A 621 17.49 11.62 27.82
CA SER A 621 18.50 10.79 28.47
C SER A 621 19.87 11.44 28.44
N GLY A 622 20.58 11.31 29.53
CA GLY A 622 21.94 11.81 29.67
C GLY A 622 22.55 11.40 31.00
N LYS A 623 23.84 11.21 30.99
CA LYS A 623 24.62 10.87 32.19
C LYS A 623 25.75 11.84 32.37
N VAL A 624 25.98 12.22 33.60
CA VAL A 624 27.15 12.95 34.02
C VAL A 624 28.22 11.93 34.38
N ASN A 625 29.23 11.76 33.53
CA ASN A 625 30.22 10.69 33.70
C ASN A 625 31.51 11.19 34.37
N ALA A 626 31.93 12.41 34.05
CA ALA A 626 33.21 12.95 34.51
C ALA A 626 33.10 13.86 35.74
N TYR A 627 31.88 14.04 36.27
CA TYR A 627 31.62 14.96 37.37
C TYR A 627 30.84 14.25 38.48
N GLU A 628 31.10 14.67 39.71
CA GLU A 628 30.33 14.19 40.87
C GLU A 628 28.93 14.78 40.86
N THR A 629 27.96 13.96 41.29
CA THR A 629 26.56 14.37 41.41
C THR A 629 26.02 14.06 42.77
N ALA A 630 25.12 14.88 43.30
CA ALA A 630 24.39 14.65 44.54
C ALA A 630 22.91 15.07 44.40
N THR A 631 22.09 14.64 45.31
CA THR A 631 20.74 15.18 45.51
C THR A 631 20.72 16.00 46.79
N VAL A 632 20.53 17.32 46.64
CA VAL A 632 20.48 18.26 47.73
C VAL A 632 19.12 18.92 47.79
N GLY A 633 18.43 18.77 48.91
CA GLY A 633 17.07 19.33 49.06
C GLY A 633 16.06 18.91 48.01
N GLY A 634 16.20 17.69 47.44
CA GLY A 634 15.35 17.17 46.38
C GLY A 634 15.78 17.53 44.95
N SER A 635 16.75 18.41 44.80
CA SER A 635 17.30 18.83 43.48
C SER A 635 18.59 18.08 43.15
N LYS A 636 18.78 17.68 41.91
CA LYS A 636 20.03 17.09 41.41
C LYS A 636 21.08 18.18 41.25
N VAL A 637 22.27 17.94 41.73
CA VAL A 637 23.42 18.86 41.67
C VAL A 637 24.59 18.18 41.01
N VAL A 638 25.27 18.92 40.10
CA VAL A 638 26.54 18.49 39.51
C VAL A 638 27.67 19.37 39.97
N TYR A 639 28.75 18.80 40.49
CA TYR A 639 29.91 19.52 40.97
C TYR A 639 30.96 19.61 39.87
N VAL A 640 31.16 20.83 39.33
CA VAL A 640 32.10 21.09 38.24
C VAL A 640 33.27 21.93 38.72
N PRO A 641 34.53 21.57 38.41
CA PRO A 641 35.68 22.37 38.77
C PRO A 641 35.76 23.61 37.89
N PHE A 642 35.61 24.80 38.49
CA PHE A 642 35.85 26.10 37.83
C PHE A 642 36.21 27.14 38.87
N THR A 643 36.99 28.15 38.46
CA THR A 643 37.29 29.33 39.26
C THR A 643 37.24 30.56 38.38
N ALA A 644 37.22 31.77 38.97
CA ALA A 644 37.30 33.01 38.21
C ALA A 644 38.58 33.14 37.36
N LYS A 645 39.66 32.46 37.78
CA LYS A 645 40.95 32.46 37.04
C LYS A 645 41.05 31.32 36.01
N ASN A 646 40.35 30.20 36.27
CA ASN A 646 40.30 29.03 35.39
C ASN A 646 38.83 28.66 35.17
N PRO A 647 38.14 29.39 34.28
CA PRO A 647 36.73 29.09 34.00
C PRO A 647 36.60 27.79 33.18
N THR A 648 35.58 27.02 33.49
CA THR A 648 35.15 25.90 32.64
C THR A 648 34.05 26.41 31.70
N THR A 649 34.20 26.16 30.40
CA THR A 649 33.19 26.55 29.41
C THR A 649 32.10 25.47 29.25
N VAL A 650 30.96 25.82 28.69
CA VAL A 650 29.88 24.87 28.33
C VAL A 650 30.41 23.73 27.45
N LYS A 651 31.30 24.05 26.48
CA LYS A 651 31.94 23.04 25.62
C LYS A 651 32.78 22.03 26.43
N GLN A 652 33.54 22.53 27.40
CA GLN A 652 34.38 21.68 28.28
C GLN A 652 33.50 20.81 29.21
N LEU A 653 32.43 21.40 29.76
CA LEU A 653 31.47 20.64 30.56
C LEU A 653 30.87 19.49 29.74
N ARG A 654 30.39 19.76 28.51
CA ARG A 654 29.80 18.75 27.64
C ARG A 654 30.73 17.59 27.31
N ALA A 655 32.05 17.82 27.26
CA ALA A 655 33.00 16.73 27.02
C ALA A 655 33.03 15.66 28.11
N GLY A 656 32.54 15.97 29.32
CA GLY A 656 32.41 15.04 30.44
C GLY A 656 31.06 14.43 30.60
N LEU A 657 30.15 14.57 29.62
CA LEU A 657 28.79 14.08 29.65
C LEU A 657 28.61 13.00 28.57
N THR A 658 27.71 12.06 28.84
CA THR A 658 27.12 11.19 27.80
C THR A 658 25.70 11.65 27.57
N VAL A 659 25.35 11.90 26.32
CA VAL A 659 24.02 12.33 25.90
C VAL A 659 23.39 11.19 25.13
N GLY A 660 22.18 10.81 25.49
CA GLY A 660 21.46 9.76 24.78
C GLY A 660 20.96 10.25 23.43
N ASP A 661 20.58 9.32 22.57
CA ASP A 661 20.14 9.58 21.22
C ASP A 661 18.98 10.59 21.20
N GLY A 662 19.11 11.62 20.36
CA GLY A 662 18.14 12.70 20.21
C GLY A 662 18.14 13.73 21.34
N SER A 663 18.80 13.49 22.46
CA SER A 663 18.98 14.48 23.53
C SER A 663 20.15 15.40 23.24
N VAL A 664 20.11 16.58 23.83
CA VAL A 664 21.23 17.53 23.88
C VAL A 664 21.47 17.94 25.33
N ALA A 665 22.72 18.27 25.64
CA ALA A 665 23.07 18.84 26.93
C ALA A 665 23.26 20.34 26.76
N ASN A 666 22.38 21.15 27.32
CA ASN A 666 22.45 22.62 27.29
C ASN A 666 22.63 23.15 28.70
N VAL A 667 23.22 24.35 28.79
CA VAL A 667 23.38 25.06 30.05
C VAL A 667 22.61 26.37 29.99
N TYR A 668 21.90 26.68 31.05
CA TYR A 668 21.02 27.84 31.14
C TYR A 668 21.42 28.70 32.34
N ARG A 669 21.38 30.02 32.17
CA ARG A 669 21.54 31.01 33.21
C ARG A 669 20.36 31.95 33.22
N GLY A 670 19.61 31.97 34.33
CA GLY A 670 18.38 32.79 34.40
C GLY A 670 17.39 32.49 33.28
N GLY A 671 17.29 31.24 32.83
CA GLY A 671 16.42 30.78 31.76
C GLY A 671 16.95 30.95 30.35
N ASN A 672 18.10 31.62 30.15
CA ASN A 672 18.71 31.86 28.85
C ASN A 672 19.77 30.77 28.55
N LYS A 673 19.71 30.16 27.37
CA LYS A 673 20.70 29.19 26.92
C LYS A 673 22.07 29.85 26.68
N LEU A 674 23.12 29.25 27.23
CA LEU A 674 24.47 29.72 27.09
C LEU A 674 25.13 29.20 25.79
N ALA A 675 26.00 30.03 25.20
CA ALA A 675 26.84 29.63 24.08
C ALA A 675 27.92 28.61 24.53
N ALA A 676 28.45 27.84 23.57
CA ALA A 676 29.40 26.76 23.85
C ALA A 676 30.72 27.26 24.50
N ASP A 677 31.13 28.46 24.21
CA ASP A 677 32.34 29.14 24.73
C ASP A 677 32.06 29.92 26.02
N ALA A 678 30.82 30.07 26.43
CA ALA A 678 30.47 30.76 27.66
C ALA A 678 31.02 30.02 28.90
N ALA A 679 31.58 30.78 29.84
CA ALA A 679 32.02 30.27 31.14
C ALA A 679 30.79 29.93 32.02
N ILE A 680 30.75 28.74 32.58
CA ILE A 680 29.73 28.33 33.54
C ILE A 680 29.95 29.00 34.90
N GLN A 681 28.87 29.11 35.67
CA GLN A 681 28.88 29.68 37.02
C GLN A 681 28.08 28.79 37.96
N ALA A 682 28.24 28.98 39.26
CA ALA A 682 27.36 28.36 40.23
C ALA A 682 25.90 28.80 39.96
N ASP A 683 24.95 27.91 40.22
CA ASP A 683 23.52 28.06 39.99
C ASP A 683 23.09 28.11 38.52
N ASP A 684 24.01 27.93 37.55
CA ASP A 684 23.62 27.58 36.18
C ASP A 684 22.95 26.21 36.18
N VAL A 685 22.04 26.00 35.23
CA VAL A 685 21.29 24.74 35.12
C VAL A 685 21.77 23.96 33.89
N LEU A 686 22.36 22.80 34.11
CA LEU A 686 22.60 21.80 33.07
C LEU A 686 21.30 21.07 32.80
N ARG A 687 20.84 21.06 31.54
CA ARG A 687 19.70 20.33 31.06
C ARG A 687 20.12 19.29 30.05
N PHE A 688 19.72 18.04 30.29
CA PHE A 688 19.55 17.10 29.19
C PHE A 688 18.12 17.27 28.72
N GLU A 689 17.94 17.61 27.45
CA GLU A 689 16.65 17.92 26.87
C GLU A 689 16.58 17.45 25.41
N VAL A 690 15.38 17.27 24.88
CA VAL A 690 15.14 17.11 23.46
C VAL A 690 14.61 18.44 22.94
N GLU A 691 15.42 19.13 22.14
CA GLU A 691 15.09 20.46 21.64
C GLU A 691 13.81 20.44 20.80
N GLY A 692 12.93 21.42 21.02
CA GLY A 692 11.67 21.55 20.28
C GLY A 692 10.53 20.64 20.73
N THR A 693 10.70 19.95 21.86
CA THR A 693 9.66 19.09 22.44
C THR A 693 9.19 19.61 23.80
N SER A 694 8.05 19.11 24.27
CA SER A 694 7.50 19.37 25.61
C SER A 694 8.04 18.41 26.68
N ASN A 695 9.03 17.59 26.35
CA ASN A 695 9.57 16.59 27.27
C ASN A 695 10.18 17.23 28.50
N THR A 696 9.90 16.65 29.67
CA THR A 696 10.49 17.11 30.93
C THR A 696 12.01 16.91 30.90
N PRO A 697 12.82 17.96 30.97
CA PRO A 697 14.28 17.83 30.95
C PRO A 697 14.81 17.18 32.22
N ILE A 698 15.94 16.50 32.11
CA ILE A 698 16.71 16.10 33.29
C ILE A 698 17.62 17.28 33.65
N GLU A 699 17.36 17.88 34.81
CA GLU A 699 18.07 19.07 35.25
C GLU A 699 19.04 18.78 36.39
N TYR A 700 20.19 19.45 36.32
CA TYR A 700 21.18 19.51 37.41
C TYR A 700 21.53 20.96 37.65
N THR A 701 21.48 21.39 38.90
CA THR A 701 22.09 22.70 39.28
C THR A 701 23.59 22.54 39.31
N ILE A 702 24.30 23.40 38.62
CA ILE A 702 25.78 23.42 38.63
C ILE A 702 26.29 24.04 39.93
N ALA A 703 27.07 23.29 40.67
CA ALA A 703 27.79 23.76 41.83
C ALA A 703 29.29 23.78 41.54
N GLN A 704 29.98 24.76 42.08
CA GLN A 704 31.42 24.81 41.97
C GLN A 704 32.06 23.72 42.85
N LYS A 705 32.87 22.86 42.22
CA LYS A 705 33.77 21.98 42.99
C LYS A 705 35.02 22.78 43.34
N ASN A 706 35.07 23.32 44.53
CA ASN A 706 36.30 23.93 45.04
C ASN A 706 37.29 22.80 45.38
N ALA A 707 38.58 23.05 45.20
CA ALA A 707 39.66 22.14 45.59
C ALA A 707 39.64 21.83 47.12
N TRP A 708 38.73 22.45 47.82
CA TRP A 708 38.58 22.41 49.27
C TRP A 708 37.12 22.13 49.74
N ASN A 709 36.34 21.33 49.02
CA ASN A 709 35.08 20.86 49.59
C ASN A 709 35.33 19.78 50.63
N TRP A 710 35.64 20.23 51.78
CA TRP A 710 35.92 19.40 52.94
C TRP A 710 34.70 18.71 53.53
N VAL A 711 33.51 18.97 53.09
CA VAL A 711 32.28 18.50 53.73
C VAL A 711 32.09 17.01 53.59
N ASP A 712 32.68 16.37 52.59
CA ASP A 712 32.54 14.90 52.40
C ASP A 712 33.78 14.09 52.80
N GLU A 713 34.89 14.75 53.18
CA GLU A 713 36.13 14.08 53.58
C GLU A 713 36.39 14.08 55.12
N PHE A 714 35.43 14.55 55.88
CA PHE A 714 35.55 14.41 57.36
C PHE A 714 35.33 12.94 57.79
N LYS A 715 36.40 12.23 57.81
CA LYS A 715 36.43 10.99 58.62
C LYS A 715 36.65 11.38 60.08
N THR A 716 35.63 11.27 60.88
CA THR A 716 35.81 11.32 62.33
C THR A 716 36.24 9.92 62.77
N ASP A 717 37.49 9.82 63.21
CA ASP A 717 37.90 8.73 64.03
C ASP A 717 37.59 9.05 65.51
N SER A 718 37.85 8.11 66.37
CA SER A 718 37.65 8.29 67.81
C SER A 718 38.51 9.34 68.48
N GLN A 719 39.35 10.07 67.72
CA GLN A 719 40.29 11.10 68.18
C GLN A 719 39.90 12.50 67.73
N GLY A 720 38.85 12.67 66.92
CA GLY A 720 38.46 13.98 66.36
C GLY A 720 38.84 14.17 64.88
N PRO A 721 38.53 15.33 64.26
CA PRO A 721 38.80 15.59 62.86
C PRO A 721 40.29 15.60 62.54
N ILE A 722 40.74 14.76 61.62
CA ILE A 722 42.08 14.72 61.09
C ILE A 722 42.14 15.52 59.80
N TRP A 723 42.96 16.56 59.76
CA TRP A 723 43.24 17.31 58.53
C TRP A 723 44.33 16.56 57.76
N THR A 724 44.02 16.01 56.62
CA THR A 724 45.04 15.55 55.68
C THR A 724 45.23 16.61 54.63
N SER A 725 46.41 17.22 54.57
CA SER A 725 46.83 18.11 53.49
C SER A 725 47.19 17.32 52.26
N GLN A 726 46.54 17.52 51.19
CA GLN A 726 47.06 17.29 49.84
C GLN A 726 47.16 18.57 49.06
#